data_6a6148f37add7aaca290c64c9d03a9ba
#
_entry.id   6a6148f37add7aaca290c64c9d03a9ba
#
_cell.length_a   1.000
_cell.length_b   1.000
_cell.length_c   1.000
_cell.angle_alpha   90.00
_cell.angle_beta   90.00
_cell.angle_gamma   90.00
#
_symmetry.space_group_name_H-M   'P 1'
#
loop_
_entity.id
_entity.type
_entity.pdbx_description
1 polymer ?
#
loop_
_entity_poly.entity_id
_entity_poly.type
_entity_poly.pdbx_seq_one_letter_code
_entity_poly.pdbx_strand_id
1 'polypeptide(L)'
;MKRIFDGMTSFSTERPKTTIAIILVFIFSLTPNAMFINFDNSEDAFFPDNETVRLLNEVEDEYQASIDFIRFIDDIDSGDLYKASTWEQLATLEAILLENQDLQEYQYPLFGIQPNSGMASAAIQWHNLQDPVTAESWISELQLAIDAVAASDNESLTGNLANLSAASSSIPSPSLVSATDLRNWRPEDPNLWLDRIDEEANLSSNLSVLSAGLTNLIQGPNSSEIAMVTGPISGKIGMLIGMQSIDYRSMMISNLPAEDSTEPWDSNGPVLTTFVVVTEPGEHGVEVIGDVQEKVSEWAEDLASQAKSETGDSEISVFSFSQLATGQNANLGKELGILNSLCLLLLGFILWTKFRSKRDTANVLVLTVFAILATYGMAGLLTLLGVKMVFNAAMNSIPILLLAIGVDYGLHVVARIREELQDQEKADPQGRGTLRDFSIEARRIAIRKGTILTSAALMVAIFTDMVGFLSFRFSSQQFLVSFGTVIAIGLFFIYLLSITALPALMMIIPPKKLPLEKSGKNDIGPVSSWIGSLVNVPQKVIVVTILISVPMFLGFQQLEVGFDTRDNFDDSVPVVQDFLLIADEFQSSPSPLYAVLDGDVISQEGRALYDSVVMELSDNPKTTGLPIGIWSVLEESRTTNSELDALMNGLSDDESSWSALETWLLTEEGRNISSGNLNSDASQTVISFQAATLDWQATADFESDLSANLADIADESDGDFIVQLSGRSLILAQVTADVADSAVISTGTVAAVILLMLVGINTVRQKDVIRGAARGFVTWIPLMVVVVWVYGIMGLTGYQLNSQTVTIGALTLGLGVDYAVHLTTRLEEEVEHAPSADPVVWSTKSVATTGRAMFGAALTTAGGFSVLNFSSLVPLQLFGQVFVVAIILALVSSLFVLPAMYTPFLKQDAQKYLANTESE
;
A
#
# COMPACT_ATOMS: atom_id res chain seq x y z
N MET A 1 11.70 -1.03 42.45
CA MET A 1 11.62 -2.09 41.43
C MET A 1 11.81 -3.48 42.02
N LYS A 2 12.96 -3.84 42.67
CA LYS A 2 13.21 -5.21 43.23
C LYS A 2 12.10 -5.71 44.15
N ARG A 3 11.49 -4.86 44.98
CA ARG A 3 10.36 -5.22 45.87
C ARG A 3 9.07 -5.55 45.12
N ILE A 4 8.80 -4.87 43.98
CA ILE A 4 7.61 -5.11 43.16
C ILE A 4 7.75 -6.46 42.44
N PHE A 5 8.89 -6.73 41.80
CA PHE A 5 9.16 -8.03 41.15
C PHE A 5 9.16 -9.18 42.17
N ASP A 6 9.72 -8.96 43.34
CA ASP A 6 9.69 -9.94 44.42
C ASP A 6 8.24 -10.25 44.87
N GLY A 7 7.38 -9.24 45.00
CA GLY A 7 5.97 -9.42 45.33
C GLY A 7 5.20 -10.19 44.26
N MET A 8 5.37 -9.83 42.99
CA MET A 8 4.67 -10.48 41.85
C MET A 8 5.12 -11.94 41.72
N THR A 9 6.43 -12.21 41.77
CA THR A 9 7.00 -13.55 41.62
C THR A 9 6.68 -14.43 42.83
N SER A 10 6.67 -13.85 44.04
CA SER A 10 6.24 -14.54 45.27
C SER A 10 4.79 -15.03 45.14
N PHE A 11 3.86 -14.13 44.78
CA PHE A 11 2.46 -14.49 44.55
C PHE A 11 2.30 -15.59 43.48
N SER A 12 3.03 -15.49 42.35
CA SER A 12 3.00 -16.47 41.27
C SER A 12 3.49 -17.85 41.67
N THR A 13 4.50 -17.92 42.56
CA THR A 13 5.08 -19.19 43.02
C THR A 13 4.38 -19.78 44.24
N GLU A 14 3.78 -18.93 45.09
CA GLU A 14 3.02 -19.37 46.27
C GLU A 14 1.59 -19.80 45.92
N ARG A 15 0.94 -19.10 44.98
CA ARG A 15 -0.45 -19.35 44.55
C ARG A 15 -0.55 -19.57 43.05
N PRO A 16 0.15 -20.55 42.46
CA PRO A 16 0.29 -20.67 41.02
C PRO A 16 -1.04 -20.90 40.28
N LYS A 17 -1.96 -21.69 40.87
CA LYS A 17 -3.29 -21.93 40.26
C LYS A 17 -4.14 -20.66 40.25
N THR A 18 -4.10 -19.86 41.29
CA THR A 18 -4.82 -18.60 41.40
C THR A 18 -4.26 -17.58 40.40
N THR A 19 -2.92 -17.51 40.27
CA THR A 19 -2.27 -16.65 39.29
C THR A 19 -2.72 -16.97 37.87
N ILE A 20 -2.68 -18.25 37.48
CA ILE A 20 -3.13 -18.67 36.13
C ILE A 20 -4.61 -18.40 35.94
N ALA A 21 -5.47 -18.64 36.97
CA ALA A 21 -6.90 -18.34 36.85
C ALA A 21 -7.17 -16.83 36.63
N ILE A 22 -6.49 -15.95 37.36
CA ILE A 22 -6.60 -14.51 37.20
C ILE A 22 -6.18 -14.08 35.79
N ILE A 23 -5.03 -14.61 35.33
CA ILE A 23 -4.49 -14.30 33.99
C ILE A 23 -5.45 -14.77 32.88
N LEU A 24 -5.99 -15.98 32.99
CA LEU A 24 -6.96 -16.51 32.04
C LEU A 24 -8.24 -15.66 32.01
N VAL A 25 -8.80 -15.32 33.18
CA VAL A 25 -9.99 -14.43 33.23
C VAL A 25 -9.69 -13.08 32.56
N PHE A 26 -8.53 -12.50 32.84
CA PHE A 26 -8.11 -11.24 32.23
C PHE A 26 -7.99 -11.35 30.70
N ILE A 27 -7.29 -12.38 30.20
CA ILE A 27 -7.12 -12.60 28.75
C ILE A 27 -8.47 -12.85 28.08
N PHE A 28 -9.30 -13.75 28.64
CA PHE A 28 -10.61 -14.04 28.07
C PHE A 28 -11.61 -12.87 28.16
N SER A 29 -11.42 -11.92 29.06
CA SER A 29 -12.19 -10.68 29.08
C SER A 29 -11.75 -9.67 28.02
N LEU A 30 -10.46 -9.71 27.61
CA LEU A 30 -9.93 -8.84 26.56
C LEU A 30 -10.20 -9.40 25.16
N THR A 31 -10.00 -10.68 24.94
CA THR A 31 -10.04 -11.32 23.62
C THR A 31 -11.29 -11.01 22.80
N PRO A 32 -12.52 -10.95 23.35
CA PRO A 32 -13.70 -10.61 22.56
C PRO A 32 -13.65 -9.21 21.92
N ASN A 33 -12.90 -8.29 22.50
CA ASN A 33 -12.78 -6.95 21.91
C ASN A 33 -12.03 -6.96 20.57
N ALA A 34 -11.30 -8.03 20.23
CA ALA A 34 -10.67 -8.16 18.91
C ALA A 34 -11.69 -8.13 17.77
N MET A 35 -12.96 -8.40 18.01
CA MET A 35 -14.03 -8.26 17.01
C MET A 35 -14.29 -6.80 16.57
N PHE A 36 -13.82 -5.83 17.34
CA PHE A 36 -13.91 -4.40 16.98
C PHE A 36 -12.73 -3.94 16.11
N ILE A 37 -11.82 -4.85 15.76
CA ILE A 37 -10.75 -4.58 14.81
C ILE A 37 -11.34 -4.78 13.41
N ASN A 38 -11.34 -3.71 12.62
CA ASN A 38 -11.64 -3.78 11.21
C ASN A 38 -10.33 -3.78 10.42
N PHE A 39 -10.10 -4.81 9.60
CA PHE A 39 -8.95 -4.88 8.70
C PHE A 39 -9.34 -4.25 7.37
N ASP A 40 -8.61 -3.23 7.01
CA ASP A 40 -8.72 -2.55 5.74
C ASP A 40 -7.45 -2.85 4.93
N ASN A 41 -7.59 -3.64 3.88
CA ASN A 41 -6.50 -4.00 2.98
C ASN A 41 -6.52 -3.18 1.69
N SER A 42 -7.40 -2.16 1.61
CA SER A 42 -7.38 -1.21 0.51
C SER A 42 -6.09 -0.38 0.49
N GLU A 43 -5.81 0.23 -0.62
CA GLU A 43 -4.71 1.17 -0.78
C GLU A 43 -4.87 2.37 0.17
N ASP A 44 -6.08 2.81 0.39
CA ASP A 44 -6.44 3.95 1.25
C ASP A 44 -5.99 3.78 2.70
N ALA A 45 -5.87 2.53 3.17
CA ALA A 45 -5.35 2.22 4.50
C ALA A 45 -3.88 2.65 4.71
N PHE A 46 -3.16 2.95 3.64
CA PHE A 46 -1.78 3.47 3.68
C PHE A 46 -1.72 4.99 3.56
N PHE A 47 -2.82 5.66 3.24
CA PHE A 47 -2.85 7.10 3.02
C PHE A 47 -2.60 7.88 4.30
N PRO A 48 -1.85 9.00 4.23
CA PRO A 48 -1.63 9.88 5.38
C PRO A 48 -2.90 10.67 5.72
N ASP A 49 -3.00 11.14 6.96
CA ASP A 49 -4.09 12.04 7.36
C ASP A 49 -3.68 13.48 7.07
N ASN A 50 -3.77 13.88 5.80
CA ASN A 50 -3.39 15.21 5.31
C ASN A 50 -4.51 15.85 4.47
N GLU A 51 -4.26 17.04 3.97
CA GLU A 51 -5.23 17.84 3.22
C GLU A 51 -5.54 17.24 1.84
N THR A 52 -4.52 16.73 1.13
CA THR A 52 -4.65 16.08 -0.18
C THR A 52 -5.57 14.85 -0.12
N VAL A 53 -5.43 14.02 0.94
CA VAL A 53 -6.28 12.85 1.16
C VAL A 53 -7.70 13.25 1.54
N ARG A 54 -7.85 14.30 2.40
CA ARG A 54 -9.20 14.79 2.72
C ARG A 54 -9.92 15.33 1.50
N LEU A 55 -9.18 16.03 0.63
CA LEU A 55 -9.71 16.55 -0.61
C LEU A 55 -10.09 15.41 -1.59
N LEU A 56 -9.27 14.35 -1.68
CA LEU A 56 -9.63 13.18 -2.49
C LEU A 56 -10.93 12.55 -1.98
N ASN A 57 -11.04 12.31 -0.68
CA ASN A 57 -12.25 11.75 -0.09
C ASN A 57 -13.47 12.65 -0.33
N GLU A 58 -13.31 13.96 -0.25
CA GLU A 58 -14.37 14.93 -0.55
C GLU A 58 -14.80 14.84 -2.01
N VAL A 59 -13.84 14.74 -2.94
CA VAL A 59 -14.11 14.55 -4.38
C VAL A 59 -14.83 13.22 -4.62
N GLU A 60 -14.36 12.13 -4.01
CA GLU A 60 -14.97 10.81 -4.14
C GLU A 60 -16.37 10.75 -3.51
N ASP A 61 -16.59 11.43 -2.37
CA ASP A 61 -17.87 11.44 -1.66
C ASP A 61 -18.92 12.36 -2.34
N GLU A 62 -18.53 13.49 -2.90
CA GLU A 62 -19.45 14.51 -3.38
C GLU A 62 -19.67 14.49 -4.90
N TYR A 63 -18.64 14.17 -5.70
CA TYR A 63 -18.68 14.24 -7.15
C TYR A 63 -18.62 12.89 -7.84
N GLN A 64 -18.01 11.93 -7.22
CA GLN A 64 -17.85 10.63 -7.83
C GLN A 64 -18.40 9.53 -6.93
N ALA A 65 -19.23 8.79 -7.54
CA ALA A 65 -19.50 7.44 -7.13
C ALA A 65 -18.24 6.59 -7.25
N SER A 66 -18.18 5.50 -6.51
CA SER A 66 -17.15 4.49 -6.72
C SER A 66 -17.19 4.03 -8.18
N ILE A 67 -16.10 4.27 -8.90
CA ILE A 67 -15.94 3.81 -10.26
C ILE A 67 -15.17 2.49 -10.20
N ASP A 68 -15.77 1.42 -10.74
CA ASP A 68 -15.04 0.18 -11.02
C ASP A 68 -15.04 -0.07 -12.53
N PHE A 69 -14.05 -0.80 -12.99
CA PHE A 69 -13.90 -1.17 -14.38
C PHE A 69 -14.03 -2.68 -14.51
N ILE A 70 -14.93 -3.14 -15.35
CA ILE A 70 -14.94 -4.53 -15.81
C ILE A 70 -14.25 -4.55 -17.17
N ARG A 71 -13.10 -5.20 -17.26
CA ARG A 71 -12.27 -5.25 -18.46
C ARG A 71 -12.12 -6.69 -18.93
N PHE A 72 -12.53 -6.95 -20.16
CA PHE A 72 -12.07 -8.13 -20.89
C PHE A 72 -10.65 -7.89 -21.39
N ILE A 73 -9.82 -8.88 -21.24
CA ILE A 73 -8.45 -8.95 -21.74
C ILE A 73 -8.43 -10.11 -22.74
N ASP A 74 -8.13 -9.79 -23.99
CA ASP A 74 -8.12 -10.75 -25.12
C ASP A 74 -6.77 -10.64 -25.82
N ASP A 75 -5.97 -11.70 -25.81
CA ASP A 75 -4.65 -11.70 -26.45
C ASP A 75 -4.79 -11.93 -27.95
N ILE A 76 -4.17 -11.05 -28.75
CA ILE A 76 -4.12 -11.17 -30.21
C ILE A 76 -2.68 -11.36 -30.70
N ASP A 77 -2.54 -12.05 -31.84
CA ASP A 77 -1.28 -12.17 -32.54
C ASP A 77 -1.08 -11.02 -33.55
N SER A 78 0.20 -10.74 -33.87
CA SER A 78 0.56 -9.79 -34.94
C SER A 78 -0.21 -10.07 -36.24
N GLY A 79 -0.85 -9.05 -36.79
CA GLY A 79 -1.69 -9.13 -37.98
C GLY A 79 -3.12 -9.61 -37.74
N ASP A 80 -3.53 -9.86 -36.50
CA ASP A 80 -4.91 -10.26 -36.22
C ASP A 80 -5.91 -9.12 -36.40
N LEU A 81 -5.54 -7.88 -36.14
CA LEU A 81 -6.39 -6.72 -36.42
C LEU A 81 -6.69 -6.49 -37.90
N TYR A 82 -5.95 -7.12 -38.81
CA TYR A 82 -6.28 -7.15 -40.24
C TYR A 82 -7.30 -8.23 -40.63
N LYS A 83 -7.82 -9.00 -39.65
CA LYS A 83 -8.84 -10.03 -39.86
C LYS A 83 -10.21 -9.56 -39.37
N ALA A 84 -11.22 -9.70 -40.21
CA ALA A 84 -12.61 -9.36 -39.85
C ALA A 84 -13.12 -10.16 -38.62
N SER A 85 -12.64 -11.41 -38.44
CA SER A 85 -13.02 -12.27 -37.30
C SER A 85 -12.63 -11.68 -35.96
N THR A 86 -11.47 -11.00 -35.86
CA THR A 86 -11.00 -10.37 -34.63
C THR A 86 -11.94 -9.20 -34.23
N TRP A 87 -12.33 -8.38 -35.20
CA TRP A 87 -13.29 -7.30 -34.93
C TRP A 87 -14.68 -7.82 -34.58
N GLU A 88 -15.12 -8.93 -35.18
CA GLU A 88 -16.36 -9.61 -34.77
C GLU A 88 -16.28 -10.16 -33.34
N GLN A 89 -15.10 -10.66 -32.91
CA GLN A 89 -14.86 -11.10 -31.53
C GLN A 89 -14.92 -9.93 -30.57
N LEU A 90 -14.17 -8.84 -30.83
CA LEU A 90 -14.19 -7.64 -30.01
C LEU A 90 -15.61 -7.05 -29.91
N ALA A 91 -16.35 -6.95 -31.01
CA ALA A 91 -17.74 -6.52 -30.99
C ALA A 91 -18.66 -7.45 -30.16
N THR A 92 -18.37 -8.75 -30.14
CA THR A 92 -19.10 -9.70 -29.28
C THR A 92 -18.82 -9.45 -27.82
N LEU A 93 -17.57 -9.21 -27.43
CA LEU A 93 -17.18 -8.89 -26.05
C LEU A 93 -17.85 -7.59 -25.56
N GLU A 94 -17.84 -6.55 -26.37
CA GLU A 94 -18.53 -5.30 -26.05
C GLU A 94 -20.05 -5.48 -25.93
N ALA A 95 -20.65 -6.29 -26.80
CA ALA A 95 -22.09 -6.58 -26.76
C ALA A 95 -22.49 -7.31 -25.47
N ILE A 96 -21.68 -8.27 -25.01
CA ILE A 96 -21.91 -9.00 -23.76
C ILE A 96 -21.99 -8.05 -22.57
N LEU A 97 -21.08 -7.07 -22.50
CA LEU A 97 -21.08 -6.06 -21.45
C LEU A 97 -22.34 -5.18 -21.48
N LEU A 98 -22.73 -4.73 -22.68
CA LEU A 98 -23.92 -3.88 -22.86
C LEU A 98 -25.25 -4.62 -22.72
N GLU A 99 -25.30 -5.93 -22.88
CA GLU A 99 -26.51 -6.75 -22.69
C GLU A 99 -26.78 -7.12 -21.22
N ASN A 100 -25.81 -6.98 -20.33
CA ASN A 100 -25.96 -7.33 -18.93
C ASN A 100 -26.88 -6.31 -18.22
N GLN A 101 -28.08 -6.74 -17.84
CA GLN A 101 -29.08 -5.88 -17.20
C GLN A 101 -28.68 -5.41 -15.82
N ASP A 102 -27.97 -6.27 -15.07
CA ASP A 102 -27.52 -5.94 -13.72
C ASP A 102 -26.50 -4.80 -13.74
N LEU A 103 -25.59 -4.80 -14.71
CA LEU A 103 -24.66 -3.69 -14.91
C LEU A 103 -25.34 -2.40 -15.32
N GLN A 104 -26.41 -2.47 -16.10
CA GLN A 104 -27.15 -1.29 -16.54
C GLN A 104 -27.98 -0.66 -15.42
N GLU A 105 -28.51 -1.46 -14.48
CA GLU A 105 -29.23 -0.94 -13.32
C GLU A 105 -28.32 -0.20 -12.32
N TYR A 106 -27.02 -0.53 -12.33
CA TYR A 106 -26.01 0.11 -11.47
C TYR A 106 -25.23 1.21 -12.18
N GLN A 107 -25.66 1.65 -13.38
CA GLN A 107 -25.05 2.79 -14.05
C GLN A 107 -25.71 4.08 -13.61
N TYR A 108 -24.97 4.86 -12.84
CA TYR A 108 -25.28 6.27 -12.72
C TYR A 108 -24.88 6.98 -14.02
N PRO A 109 -25.78 7.71 -14.68
CA PRO A 109 -25.43 8.40 -15.91
C PRO A 109 -24.50 9.59 -15.59
N LEU A 110 -23.19 9.35 -15.62
CA LEU A 110 -22.21 10.42 -15.66
C LEU A 110 -22.17 10.96 -17.10
N PHE A 111 -22.52 12.23 -17.25
CA PHE A 111 -22.47 12.92 -18.52
C PHE A 111 -21.02 12.94 -19.04
N GLY A 112 -20.81 12.55 -20.27
CA GLY A 112 -19.48 12.53 -20.91
C GLY A 112 -18.69 11.24 -20.76
N ILE A 113 -19.05 10.34 -19.85
CA ILE A 113 -18.45 9.00 -19.76
C ILE A 113 -19.33 8.02 -20.55
N GLN A 114 -18.81 7.52 -21.68
CA GLN A 114 -19.45 6.40 -22.34
C GLN A 114 -19.23 5.16 -21.46
N PRO A 115 -20.30 4.42 -21.10
CA PRO A 115 -20.16 3.23 -20.25
C PRO A 115 -19.29 2.15 -20.87
N ASN A 116 -19.17 2.15 -22.18
CA ASN A 116 -18.38 1.17 -22.93
C ASN A 116 -17.26 1.90 -23.70
N SER A 117 -16.03 1.50 -23.43
CA SER A 117 -14.85 1.92 -24.17
C SER A 117 -14.21 0.68 -24.80
N GLY A 118 -14.47 0.49 -26.08
CA GLY A 118 -13.93 -0.64 -26.83
C GLY A 118 -13.64 -0.27 -28.27
N MET A 119 -12.76 -1.04 -28.90
CA MET A 119 -12.29 -0.81 -30.26
C MET A 119 -13.41 -0.94 -31.29
N ALA A 120 -14.34 -1.90 -31.10
CA ALA A 120 -15.41 -2.14 -32.06
C ALA A 120 -16.45 -1.00 -32.06
N SER A 121 -16.83 -0.49 -30.89
CA SER A 121 -17.71 0.69 -30.80
C SER A 121 -17.09 1.92 -31.45
N ALA A 122 -15.81 2.18 -31.18
CA ALA A 122 -15.07 3.28 -31.79
C ALA A 122 -14.99 3.13 -33.31
N ALA A 123 -14.73 1.93 -33.82
CA ALA A 123 -14.69 1.65 -35.26
C ALA A 123 -16.06 1.84 -35.94
N ILE A 124 -17.15 1.38 -35.30
CA ILE A 124 -18.51 1.58 -35.79
C ILE A 124 -18.85 3.08 -35.87
N GLN A 125 -18.53 3.85 -34.84
CA GLN A 125 -18.79 5.29 -34.80
C GLN A 125 -17.95 6.01 -35.84
N TRP A 126 -16.66 5.71 -35.95
CA TRP A 126 -15.81 6.26 -36.99
C TRP A 126 -16.37 5.96 -38.40
N HIS A 127 -16.76 4.70 -38.67
CA HIS A 127 -17.30 4.27 -39.96
C HIS A 127 -18.59 5.01 -40.33
N ASN A 128 -19.44 5.24 -39.32
CA ASN A 128 -20.71 5.96 -39.54
C ASN A 128 -20.52 7.48 -39.70
N LEU A 129 -19.57 8.10 -39.02
CA LEU A 129 -19.47 9.55 -38.84
C LEU A 129 -18.30 10.18 -39.58
N GLN A 130 -17.16 9.49 -39.70
CA GLN A 130 -15.92 10.08 -40.24
C GLN A 130 -15.35 9.34 -41.47
N ASP A 131 -15.76 8.08 -41.76
CA ASP A 131 -15.21 7.34 -42.89
C ASP A 131 -15.51 8.10 -44.21
N PRO A 132 -14.47 8.50 -44.97
CA PRO A 132 -14.62 9.27 -46.18
C PRO A 132 -15.53 8.62 -47.23
N VAL A 133 -15.49 7.28 -47.36
CA VAL A 133 -16.28 6.52 -48.35
C VAL A 133 -17.75 6.53 -47.98
N THR A 134 -18.09 6.33 -46.74
CA THR A 134 -19.48 6.38 -46.23
C THR A 134 -20.02 7.80 -46.33
N ALA A 135 -19.23 8.80 -45.94
CA ALA A 135 -19.62 10.21 -45.95
C ALA A 135 -19.83 10.77 -47.35
N GLU A 136 -18.99 10.44 -48.33
CA GLU A 136 -19.11 10.91 -49.69
C GLU A 136 -20.47 10.56 -50.31
N SER A 137 -21.01 9.39 -49.98
CA SER A 137 -22.31 8.89 -50.47
C SER A 137 -23.45 9.80 -50.04
N TRP A 138 -23.67 10.00 -48.74
CA TRP A 138 -24.80 10.79 -48.24
C TRP A 138 -24.59 12.31 -48.42
N ILE A 139 -23.33 12.79 -48.36
CA ILE A 139 -23.01 14.21 -48.67
C ILE A 139 -23.40 14.56 -50.08
N SER A 140 -23.06 13.71 -51.06
CA SER A 140 -23.40 13.93 -52.47
C SER A 140 -24.90 13.92 -52.68
N GLU A 141 -25.63 13.00 -52.05
CA GLU A 141 -27.10 12.92 -52.16
C GLU A 141 -27.76 14.17 -51.56
N LEU A 142 -27.30 14.61 -50.38
CA LEU A 142 -27.82 15.78 -49.71
C LEU A 142 -27.50 17.07 -50.48
N GLN A 143 -26.28 17.20 -51.00
CA GLN A 143 -25.90 18.36 -51.83
C GLN A 143 -26.77 18.48 -53.10
N LEU A 144 -27.02 17.35 -53.80
CA LEU A 144 -27.92 17.32 -54.94
C LEU A 144 -29.34 17.74 -54.58
N ALA A 145 -29.84 17.33 -53.42
CA ALA A 145 -31.16 17.71 -52.94
C ALA A 145 -31.22 19.21 -52.55
N ILE A 146 -30.17 19.77 -51.94
CA ILE A 146 -30.04 21.20 -51.63
C ILE A 146 -30.04 22.01 -52.93
N ASP A 147 -29.26 21.62 -53.94
CA ASP A 147 -29.17 22.28 -55.21
C ASP A 147 -30.52 22.25 -55.97
N ALA A 148 -31.25 21.14 -55.89
CA ALA A 148 -32.59 21.01 -56.46
C ALA A 148 -33.61 21.95 -55.79
N VAL A 149 -33.56 22.15 -54.48
CA VAL A 149 -34.39 23.12 -53.76
C VAL A 149 -33.97 24.53 -54.11
N ALA A 150 -32.71 24.86 -54.25
CA ALA A 150 -32.20 26.17 -54.65
C ALA A 150 -32.63 26.56 -56.05
N ALA A 151 -32.78 25.60 -56.98
CA ALA A 151 -33.20 25.79 -58.35
C ALA A 151 -34.74 25.72 -58.53
N SER A 152 -35.53 25.53 -57.47
CA SER A 152 -37.00 25.30 -57.54
C SER A 152 -37.77 26.55 -57.86
N ASP A 153 -38.84 26.38 -58.69
CA ASP A 153 -39.92 27.30 -58.81
C ASP A 153 -41.08 26.91 -57.86
N ASN A 154 -42.17 27.69 -57.80
CA ASN A 154 -43.32 27.45 -56.94
C ASN A 154 -44.05 26.12 -57.20
N GLU A 155 -43.92 25.51 -58.39
CA GLU A 155 -44.59 24.22 -58.68
C GLU A 155 -43.76 23.03 -58.27
N SER A 156 -42.41 23.11 -58.30
CA SER A 156 -41.45 22.05 -58.00
C SER A 156 -40.96 22.06 -56.54
N LEU A 157 -41.17 23.20 -55.84
CA LEU A 157 -40.64 23.38 -54.48
C LEU A 157 -41.04 22.28 -53.46
N THR A 158 -42.35 21.99 -53.35
CA THR A 158 -42.88 21.01 -52.42
C THR A 158 -42.32 19.60 -52.69
N GLY A 159 -42.15 19.25 -53.99
CA GLY A 159 -41.56 17.97 -54.39
C GLY A 159 -40.07 17.87 -54.00
N ASN A 160 -39.30 18.95 -54.22
CA ASN A 160 -37.88 19.02 -53.95
C ASN A 160 -37.61 19.12 -52.44
N LEU A 161 -38.48 19.76 -51.65
CA LEU A 161 -38.44 19.75 -50.21
C LEU A 161 -38.68 18.34 -49.63
N ALA A 162 -39.64 17.58 -50.23
CA ALA A 162 -39.84 16.19 -49.86
C ALA A 162 -38.60 15.30 -50.17
N ASN A 163 -37.95 15.55 -51.31
CA ASN A 163 -36.69 14.88 -51.66
C ASN A 163 -35.56 15.25 -50.71
N LEU A 164 -35.44 16.52 -50.30
CA LEU A 164 -34.46 16.95 -49.31
C LEU A 164 -34.71 16.32 -47.96
N SER A 165 -35.98 16.24 -47.53
CA SER A 165 -36.34 15.54 -46.30
C SER A 165 -36.04 14.02 -46.40
N ALA A 166 -36.25 13.40 -47.54
CA ALA A 166 -35.88 11.98 -47.75
C ALA A 166 -34.35 11.78 -47.73
N ALA A 167 -33.60 12.64 -48.41
CA ALA A 167 -32.13 12.60 -48.38
C ALA A 167 -31.55 12.81 -46.95
N SER A 168 -32.24 13.59 -46.11
CA SER A 168 -31.82 13.79 -44.70
C SER A 168 -31.92 12.55 -43.84
N SER A 169 -32.63 11.51 -44.28
CA SER A 169 -32.71 10.23 -43.58
C SER A 169 -31.44 9.39 -43.74
N SER A 170 -30.60 9.70 -44.75
CA SER A 170 -29.30 9.07 -44.93
C SER A 170 -28.19 9.73 -44.10
N ILE A 171 -28.45 10.89 -43.48
CA ILE A 171 -27.49 11.53 -42.56
C ILE A 171 -27.35 10.64 -41.32
N PRO A 172 -26.11 10.22 -40.98
CA PRO A 172 -25.90 9.39 -39.81
C PRO A 172 -26.37 10.09 -38.52
N SER A 173 -26.96 9.35 -37.63
CA SER A 173 -27.36 9.85 -36.31
C SER A 173 -26.22 9.60 -35.34
N PRO A 174 -25.76 10.59 -34.60
CA PRO A 174 -24.74 10.39 -33.53
C PRO A 174 -25.40 9.72 -32.33
N SER A 175 -25.73 8.46 -32.46
CA SER A 175 -26.25 7.65 -31.36
C SER A 175 -25.14 6.79 -30.77
N LEU A 176 -25.20 6.55 -29.46
CA LEU A 176 -24.36 5.53 -28.80
C LEU A 176 -24.55 4.19 -29.51
N VAL A 177 -23.46 3.45 -29.68
CA VAL A 177 -23.49 2.10 -30.25
C VAL A 177 -24.22 1.16 -29.28
N SER A 178 -25.30 0.54 -29.76
CA SER A 178 -26.06 -0.40 -28.95
C SER A 178 -25.49 -1.84 -29.06
N ALA A 179 -25.82 -2.69 -28.09
CA ALA A 179 -25.48 -4.12 -28.16
C ALA A 179 -25.98 -4.77 -29.46
N THR A 180 -27.17 -4.34 -29.94
CA THR A 180 -27.74 -4.84 -31.22
C THR A 180 -26.89 -4.41 -32.43
N ASP A 181 -26.35 -3.19 -32.41
CA ASP A 181 -25.45 -2.74 -33.47
C ASP A 181 -24.17 -3.57 -33.49
N LEU A 182 -23.57 -3.81 -32.36
CA LEU A 182 -22.38 -4.65 -32.20
C LEU A 182 -22.63 -6.10 -32.67
N ARG A 183 -23.71 -6.71 -32.23
CA ARG A 183 -24.06 -8.09 -32.63
C ARG A 183 -24.29 -8.22 -34.15
N ASN A 184 -24.82 -7.20 -34.78
CA ASN A 184 -25.11 -7.20 -36.21
C ASN A 184 -23.97 -6.65 -37.07
N TRP A 185 -22.96 -6.04 -36.47
CA TRP A 185 -21.85 -5.47 -37.20
C TRP A 185 -21.03 -6.55 -37.91
N ARG A 186 -20.81 -6.31 -39.20
CA ARG A 186 -19.92 -7.14 -40.01
C ARG A 186 -18.97 -6.17 -40.70
N PRO A 187 -17.74 -6.10 -40.18
CA PRO A 187 -16.75 -5.17 -40.69
C PRO A 187 -16.43 -5.47 -42.17
N GLU A 188 -16.22 -4.47 -42.96
CA GLU A 188 -15.52 -4.62 -44.24
C GLU A 188 -14.13 -5.23 -43.96
N ASP A 189 -13.43 -5.68 -45.03
CA ASP A 189 -12.04 -6.16 -44.90
C ASP A 189 -11.20 -5.06 -44.19
N PRO A 190 -10.64 -5.32 -42.99
CA PRO A 190 -9.90 -4.33 -42.23
C PRO A 190 -8.71 -3.74 -42.99
N ASN A 191 -8.10 -4.50 -43.89
CA ASN A 191 -7.06 -4.00 -44.79
C ASN A 191 -7.48 -2.82 -45.66
N LEU A 192 -8.79 -2.62 -45.84
CA LEU A 192 -9.30 -1.52 -46.68
C LEU A 192 -9.59 -0.25 -45.88
N TRP A 193 -9.90 -0.35 -44.60
CA TRP A 193 -10.34 0.81 -43.83
C TRP A 193 -9.37 1.26 -42.72
N LEU A 194 -8.50 0.38 -42.21
CA LEU A 194 -7.48 0.78 -41.23
C LEU A 194 -6.51 1.82 -41.80
N ASP A 195 -6.11 1.70 -43.08
CA ASP A 195 -5.29 2.71 -43.76
C ASP A 195 -6.04 4.06 -43.85
N ARG A 196 -7.38 4.04 -44.01
CA ARG A 196 -8.18 5.27 -44.14
C ARG A 196 -8.36 6.01 -42.82
N ILE A 197 -8.30 5.29 -41.67
CA ILE A 197 -8.41 5.93 -40.35
C ILE A 197 -7.11 6.67 -39.98
N ASP A 198 -5.98 6.26 -40.57
CA ASP A 198 -4.69 6.94 -40.44
C ASP A 198 -4.59 8.17 -41.35
N GLU A 199 -5.43 8.26 -42.39
CA GLU A 199 -5.54 9.45 -43.25
C GLU A 199 -6.48 10.48 -42.62
N GLU A 200 -5.99 11.69 -42.34
CA GLU A 200 -6.84 12.82 -41.90
C GLU A 200 -7.96 13.10 -42.91
N ALA A 201 -9.14 12.57 -42.66
CA ALA A 201 -10.31 12.81 -43.46
C ALA A 201 -10.86 14.25 -43.22
N ASN A 202 -10.52 15.20 -44.07
CA ASN A 202 -10.97 16.57 -43.96
C ASN A 202 -12.44 16.71 -44.42
N LEU A 203 -13.36 16.07 -43.66
CA LEU A 203 -14.81 16.16 -43.89
C LEU A 203 -15.37 17.52 -43.47
N SER A 204 -14.68 18.27 -42.63
CA SER A 204 -15.16 19.57 -42.09
C SER A 204 -15.45 20.60 -43.19
N SER A 205 -14.68 20.60 -44.28
CA SER A 205 -14.91 21.49 -45.43
C SER A 205 -16.20 21.13 -46.16
N ASN A 206 -16.52 19.86 -46.35
CA ASN A 206 -17.74 19.41 -47.02
C ASN A 206 -18.98 19.68 -46.18
N LEU A 207 -18.92 19.44 -44.89
CA LEU A 207 -19.98 19.72 -43.91
C LEU A 207 -20.25 21.23 -43.81
N SER A 208 -19.21 22.05 -43.84
CA SER A 208 -19.33 23.51 -43.85
C SER A 208 -20.02 24.03 -45.13
N VAL A 209 -19.72 23.40 -46.28
CA VAL A 209 -20.41 23.73 -47.56
C VAL A 209 -21.89 23.36 -47.50
N LEU A 210 -22.25 22.20 -46.97
CA LEU A 210 -23.65 21.79 -46.77
C LEU A 210 -24.39 22.74 -45.82
N SER A 211 -23.79 23.10 -44.70
CA SER A 211 -24.33 24.05 -43.71
C SER A 211 -24.57 25.41 -44.34
N ALA A 212 -23.63 25.95 -45.14
CA ALA A 212 -23.78 27.19 -45.88
C ALA A 212 -24.88 27.10 -46.94
N GLY A 213 -24.95 25.94 -47.62
CA GLY A 213 -26.01 25.67 -48.61
C GLY A 213 -27.41 25.72 -47.98
N LEU A 214 -27.62 25.06 -46.86
CA LEU A 214 -28.88 25.07 -46.11
C LEU A 214 -29.23 26.49 -45.59
N THR A 215 -28.26 27.22 -45.07
CA THR A 215 -28.44 28.60 -44.59
C THR A 215 -28.86 29.53 -45.73
N ASN A 216 -28.30 29.39 -46.93
CA ASN A 216 -28.64 30.19 -48.12
C ASN A 216 -30.07 29.92 -48.58
N LEU A 217 -30.60 28.71 -48.46
CA LEU A 217 -31.99 28.38 -48.82
C LEU A 217 -33.00 29.16 -47.98
N ILE A 218 -32.74 29.50 -46.76
CA ILE A 218 -33.62 30.18 -45.82
C ILE A 218 -33.71 31.69 -46.14
N GLN A 219 -32.80 32.28 -46.93
CA GLN A 219 -32.74 33.69 -47.25
C GLN A 219 -33.66 34.11 -48.41
N GLY A 220 -34.40 33.18 -49.04
CA GLY A 220 -35.26 33.41 -50.19
C GLY A 220 -36.77 33.64 -49.91
N PRO A 221 -37.58 33.91 -50.90
CA PRO A 221 -39.04 33.86 -50.76
C PRO A 221 -39.46 32.43 -50.43
N ASN A 222 -40.45 32.20 -49.52
CA ASN A 222 -40.88 30.92 -48.97
C ASN A 222 -40.02 30.43 -47.80
N SER A 223 -39.28 31.32 -47.14
CA SER A 223 -38.35 31.02 -46.07
C SER A 223 -38.94 30.20 -44.90
N SER A 224 -40.21 30.38 -44.56
CA SER A 224 -40.86 29.65 -43.44
C SER A 224 -41.17 28.18 -43.79
N GLU A 225 -41.51 27.85 -45.03
CA GLU A 225 -41.74 26.47 -45.47
C GLU A 225 -40.40 25.72 -45.62
N ILE A 226 -39.40 26.41 -46.13
CA ILE A 226 -38.00 25.88 -46.26
C ILE A 226 -37.40 25.69 -44.91
N ALA A 227 -37.56 26.62 -43.96
CA ALA A 227 -37.01 26.53 -42.59
C ALA A 227 -37.55 25.34 -41.81
N MET A 228 -38.82 24.95 -41.97
CA MET A 228 -39.39 23.77 -41.34
C MET A 228 -38.70 22.46 -41.74
N VAL A 229 -38.22 22.37 -42.98
CA VAL A 229 -37.49 21.17 -43.46
C VAL A 229 -36.00 21.27 -43.22
N THR A 230 -35.38 22.43 -43.40
CA THR A 230 -33.93 22.63 -43.29
C THR A 230 -33.46 22.78 -41.86
N GLY A 231 -34.29 23.23 -40.90
CA GLY A 231 -33.93 23.40 -39.51
C GLY A 231 -33.40 22.10 -38.83
N PRO A 232 -34.18 21.00 -38.85
CA PRO A 232 -33.72 19.73 -38.34
C PRO A 232 -32.45 19.18 -39.03
N ILE A 233 -32.33 19.45 -40.37
CA ILE A 233 -31.15 19.01 -41.14
C ILE A 233 -29.91 19.79 -40.71
N SER A 234 -30.05 21.12 -40.56
CA SER A 234 -28.96 22.00 -40.09
C SER A 234 -28.50 21.63 -38.69
N GLY A 235 -29.43 21.25 -37.79
CA GLY A 235 -29.11 20.75 -36.48
C GLY A 235 -28.26 19.47 -36.53
N LYS A 236 -28.65 18.49 -37.36
CA LYS A 236 -27.86 17.24 -37.52
C LYS A 236 -26.46 17.52 -38.09
N ILE A 237 -26.35 18.40 -39.11
CA ILE A 237 -25.04 18.76 -39.70
C ILE A 237 -24.18 19.51 -38.66
N GLY A 238 -24.78 20.39 -37.86
CA GLY A 238 -24.09 21.08 -36.78
C GLY A 238 -23.49 20.10 -35.74
N MET A 239 -24.27 19.09 -35.34
CA MET A 239 -23.74 18.01 -34.46
C MET A 239 -22.57 17.27 -35.12
N LEU A 240 -22.70 16.87 -36.41
CA LEU A 240 -21.61 16.17 -37.10
C LEU A 240 -20.33 17.00 -37.22
N ILE A 241 -20.47 18.34 -37.41
CA ILE A 241 -19.32 19.26 -37.41
C ILE A 241 -18.62 19.23 -36.02
N GLY A 242 -19.39 19.27 -34.93
CA GLY A 242 -18.83 19.17 -33.57
C GLY A 242 -18.12 17.82 -33.31
N MET A 243 -18.66 16.74 -33.85
CA MET A 243 -18.07 15.39 -33.67
C MET A 243 -16.86 15.10 -34.55
N GLN A 244 -16.53 15.98 -35.52
CA GLN A 244 -15.28 15.85 -36.31
C GLN A 244 -14.03 16.06 -35.48
N SER A 245 -14.13 16.62 -34.26
CA SER A 245 -13.03 16.78 -33.33
C SER A 245 -12.74 15.51 -32.50
N ILE A 246 -13.58 14.47 -32.55
CA ILE A 246 -13.40 13.24 -31.83
C ILE A 246 -12.32 12.39 -32.53
N ASP A 247 -11.28 12.06 -31.82
CA ASP A 247 -10.19 11.21 -32.30
C ASP A 247 -10.49 9.72 -32.02
N TYR A 248 -11.29 9.11 -32.91
CA TYR A 248 -11.62 7.69 -32.83
C TYR A 248 -10.39 6.78 -32.98
N ARG A 249 -9.36 7.23 -33.71
CA ARG A 249 -8.10 6.50 -33.83
C ARG A 249 -7.42 6.36 -32.48
N SER A 250 -7.25 7.47 -31.78
CA SER A 250 -6.68 7.44 -30.42
C SER A 250 -7.52 6.62 -29.43
N MET A 251 -8.87 6.67 -29.56
CA MET A 251 -9.76 5.82 -28.77
C MET A 251 -9.55 4.33 -29.02
N MET A 252 -9.28 3.91 -30.26
CA MET A 252 -8.97 2.50 -30.54
C MET A 252 -7.59 2.12 -30.03
N ILE A 253 -6.59 2.95 -30.29
CA ILE A 253 -5.20 2.69 -29.91
C ILE A 253 -5.02 2.64 -28.38
N SER A 254 -5.80 3.40 -27.62
CA SER A 254 -5.75 3.36 -26.15
C SER A 254 -6.14 2.00 -25.54
N ASN A 255 -6.75 1.10 -26.32
CA ASN A 255 -7.06 -0.26 -25.92
C ASN A 255 -5.97 -1.28 -26.34
N LEU A 256 -4.86 -0.82 -26.92
CA LEU A 256 -3.70 -1.64 -27.32
C LEU A 256 -2.50 -1.34 -26.44
N PRO A 257 -1.52 -2.27 -26.36
CA PRO A 257 -0.27 -2.05 -25.63
C PRO A 257 0.46 -0.77 -26.06
N ALA A 258 1.03 -0.05 -25.10
CA ALA A 258 1.66 1.25 -25.36
C ALA A 258 2.91 1.16 -26.24
N GLU A 259 3.64 0.04 -26.21
CA GLU A 259 4.85 -0.16 -27.03
C GLU A 259 4.55 -0.25 -28.53
N ASP A 260 3.33 -0.62 -28.91
CA ASP A 260 2.90 -0.83 -30.31
C ASP A 260 2.40 0.46 -30.99
N SER A 261 2.53 1.62 -30.33
CA SER A 261 2.00 2.91 -30.82
C SER A 261 2.56 3.37 -32.18
N THR A 262 3.67 2.81 -32.67
CA THR A 262 4.29 3.14 -33.97
C THR A 262 3.68 2.40 -35.15
N GLU A 263 3.21 1.17 -34.95
CA GLU A 263 2.46 0.36 -35.93
C GLU A 263 1.28 -0.32 -35.18
N PRO A 264 0.27 0.47 -34.73
CA PRO A 264 -0.74 -0.01 -33.80
C PRO A 264 -1.59 -1.16 -34.34
N TRP A 265 -1.77 -1.23 -35.64
CA TRP A 265 -2.59 -2.27 -36.28
C TRP A 265 -1.88 -3.62 -36.46
N ASP A 266 -0.57 -3.66 -36.20
CA ASP A 266 0.23 -4.90 -36.13
C ASP A 266 0.59 -5.28 -34.68
N SER A 267 -0.26 -4.87 -33.75
CA SER A 267 -0.12 -5.15 -32.31
C SER A 267 -0.11 -6.64 -32.02
N ASN A 268 0.67 -7.03 -31.02
CA ASN A 268 0.79 -8.40 -30.54
C ASN A 268 0.73 -8.36 -29.01
N GLY A 269 -0.33 -8.85 -28.43
CA GLY A 269 -0.55 -8.83 -26.98
C GLY A 269 -1.99 -8.55 -26.58
N PRO A 270 -2.23 -8.10 -25.34
CA PRO A 270 -3.57 -7.93 -24.80
C PRO A 270 -4.32 -6.75 -25.43
N VAL A 271 -5.58 -6.96 -25.78
CA VAL A 271 -6.54 -5.93 -26.16
C VAL A 271 -7.55 -5.77 -25.06
N LEU A 272 -7.81 -4.53 -24.65
CA LEU A 272 -8.78 -4.22 -23.60
C LEU A 272 -10.16 -3.88 -24.19
N THR A 273 -11.20 -4.45 -23.57
CA THR A 273 -12.58 -4.01 -23.75
C THR A 273 -13.12 -3.64 -22.36
N THR A 274 -13.37 -2.33 -22.15
CA THR A 274 -13.66 -1.80 -20.81
C THR A 274 -15.12 -1.38 -20.71
N PHE A 275 -15.76 -1.77 -19.60
CA PHE A 275 -17.03 -1.27 -19.16
C PHE A 275 -16.86 -0.55 -17.83
N VAL A 276 -17.38 0.66 -17.71
CA VAL A 276 -17.28 1.49 -16.51
C VAL A 276 -18.54 1.28 -15.67
N VAL A 277 -18.37 0.80 -14.44
CA VAL A 277 -19.47 0.68 -13.46
C VAL A 277 -19.40 1.90 -12.54
N VAL A 278 -20.47 2.68 -12.53
CA VAL A 278 -20.56 3.91 -11.73
C VAL A 278 -21.73 3.80 -10.78
N THR A 279 -21.52 4.02 -9.49
CA THR A 279 -22.58 4.05 -8.47
C THR A 279 -23.09 5.48 -8.24
N GLU A 280 -24.25 5.65 -7.66
CA GLU A 280 -24.84 6.98 -7.38
C GLU A 280 -24.01 7.75 -6.34
N PRO A 281 -23.67 9.04 -6.53
CA PRO A 281 -22.97 9.84 -5.54
C PRO A 281 -23.77 9.94 -4.23
N GLY A 282 -23.10 9.80 -3.09
CA GLY A 282 -23.70 10.01 -1.76
C GLY A 282 -24.35 8.79 -1.10
N GLU A 283 -24.46 7.64 -1.76
CA GLU A 283 -24.87 6.37 -1.11
C GLU A 283 -23.68 5.62 -0.47
N HIS A 284 -22.68 6.34 0.02
CA HIS A 284 -21.40 5.79 0.47
C HIS A 284 -21.39 5.47 1.98
N GLY A 285 -22.07 4.39 2.36
CA GLY A 285 -21.68 3.67 3.58
C GLY A 285 -20.66 2.58 3.25
N VAL A 286 -19.70 2.33 4.12
CA VAL A 286 -18.74 1.20 4.00
C VAL A 286 -19.45 -0.14 3.72
N GLU A 287 -20.68 -0.29 4.18
CA GLU A 287 -21.55 -1.45 3.92
C GLU A 287 -22.01 -1.52 2.46
N VAL A 288 -22.33 -0.40 1.85
CA VAL A 288 -22.79 -0.34 0.44
C VAL A 288 -21.62 -0.65 -0.52
N ILE A 289 -20.41 -0.13 -0.25
CA ILE A 289 -19.21 -0.44 -1.03
C ILE A 289 -18.91 -1.95 -0.98
N GLY A 290 -18.99 -2.57 0.21
CA GLY A 290 -18.78 -4.01 0.36
C GLY A 290 -19.77 -4.85 -0.45
N ASP A 291 -21.06 -4.49 -0.43
CA ASP A 291 -22.11 -5.17 -1.19
C ASP A 291 -21.94 -4.99 -2.71
N VAL A 292 -21.55 -3.80 -3.16
CA VAL A 292 -21.30 -3.52 -4.60
C VAL A 292 -20.05 -4.26 -5.07
N GLN A 293 -18.96 -4.26 -4.30
CA GLN A 293 -17.74 -4.99 -4.65
C GLN A 293 -18.00 -6.50 -4.79
N GLU A 294 -18.78 -7.11 -3.88
CA GLU A 294 -19.12 -8.52 -3.96
C GLU A 294 -19.91 -8.82 -5.23
N LYS A 295 -20.91 -7.98 -5.58
CA LYS A 295 -21.71 -8.13 -6.80
C LYS A 295 -20.91 -7.94 -8.08
N VAL A 296 -20.09 -6.88 -8.15
CA VAL A 296 -19.24 -6.63 -9.33
C VAL A 296 -18.26 -7.78 -9.55
N SER A 297 -17.73 -8.36 -8.46
CA SER A 297 -16.87 -9.54 -8.52
C SER A 297 -17.62 -10.78 -9.06
N GLU A 298 -18.88 -11.01 -8.63
CA GLU A 298 -19.71 -12.10 -9.15
C GLU A 298 -20.05 -11.89 -10.62
N TRP A 299 -20.44 -10.67 -11.02
CA TRP A 299 -20.73 -10.35 -12.43
C TRP A 299 -19.52 -10.54 -13.33
N ALA A 300 -18.34 -10.15 -12.89
CA ALA A 300 -17.13 -10.33 -13.66
C ALA A 300 -16.82 -11.83 -13.92
N GLU A 301 -17.05 -12.72 -12.94
CA GLU A 301 -16.91 -14.16 -13.13
C GLU A 301 -17.93 -14.72 -14.11
N ASP A 302 -19.20 -14.29 -14.03
CA ASP A 302 -20.26 -14.72 -14.93
C ASP A 302 -19.99 -14.22 -16.36
N LEU A 303 -19.56 -12.96 -16.52
CA LEU A 303 -19.21 -12.37 -17.82
C LEU A 303 -18.00 -13.07 -18.45
N ALA A 304 -16.97 -13.44 -17.65
CA ALA A 304 -15.86 -14.25 -18.14
C ALA A 304 -16.31 -15.59 -18.70
N SER A 305 -17.23 -16.26 -17.99
CA SER A 305 -17.79 -17.55 -18.41
C SER A 305 -18.62 -17.41 -19.70
N GLN A 306 -19.39 -16.34 -19.84
CA GLN A 306 -20.18 -16.04 -21.03
C GLN A 306 -19.26 -15.71 -22.22
N ALA A 307 -18.26 -14.87 -22.04
CA ALA A 307 -17.28 -14.49 -23.06
C ALA A 307 -16.60 -15.73 -23.66
N LYS A 308 -16.06 -16.59 -22.81
CA LYS A 308 -15.44 -17.87 -23.22
C LYS A 308 -16.39 -18.79 -23.99
N SER A 309 -17.66 -18.82 -23.58
CA SER A 309 -18.68 -19.66 -24.23
C SER A 309 -19.09 -19.14 -25.61
N GLU A 310 -19.23 -17.84 -25.78
CA GLU A 310 -19.71 -17.22 -27.01
C GLU A 310 -18.61 -17.04 -28.05
N THR A 311 -17.39 -16.67 -27.65
CA THR A 311 -16.24 -16.53 -28.56
C THR A 311 -15.60 -17.85 -28.90
N GLY A 312 -15.70 -18.83 -27.99
CA GLY A 312 -14.98 -20.11 -28.08
C GLY A 312 -13.50 -19.99 -27.65
N ASP A 313 -13.08 -18.80 -27.21
CA ASP A 313 -11.74 -18.56 -26.70
C ASP A 313 -11.68 -18.78 -25.18
N SER A 314 -10.79 -19.70 -24.76
CA SER A 314 -10.61 -20.04 -23.36
C SER A 314 -9.61 -19.14 -22.62
N GLU A 315 -8.84 -18.33 -23.36
CA GLU A 315 -7.77 -17.50 -22.82
C GLU A 315 -8.27 -16.12 -22.41
N ILE A 316 -9.44 -15.67 -22.86
CA ILE A 316 -10.04 -14.41 -22.43
C ILE A 316 -10.16 -14.39 -20.90
N SER A 317 -9.59 -13.35 -20.29
CA SER A 317 -9.75 -13.07 -18.86
C SER A 317 -10.58 -11.82 -18.59
N VAL A 318 -11.03 -11.65 -17.37
CA VAL A 318 -11.81 -10.49 -16.92
C VAL A 318 -11.18 -9.94 -15.66
N PHE A 319 -10.92 -8.65 -15.68
CA PHE A 319 -10.40 -7.89 -14.55
C PHE A 319 -11.43 -6.90 -14.02
N SER A 320 -11.53 -6.79 -12.69
CA SER A 320 -12.14 -5.66 -11.97
C SER A 320 -11.39 -5.41 -10.66
N PHE A 321 -11.41 -4.17 -10.18
CA PHE A 321 -10.82 -3.85 -8.87
C PHE A 321 -11.56 -4.55 -7.73
N SER A 322 -12.86 -4.76 -7.87
CA SER A 322 -13.67 -5.54 -6.93
C SER A 322 -13.22 -7.00 -6.83
N GLN A 323 -12.89 -7.66 -7.95
CA GLN A 323 -12.30 -9.01 -7.94
C GLN A 323 -10.92 -9.04 -7.29
N LEU A 324 -10.11 -8.01 -7.55
CA LEU A 324 -8.79 -7.88 -6.95
C LEU A 324 -8.90 -7.80 -5.41
N ALA A 325 -9.78 -6.94 -4.90
CA ALA A 325 -10.01 -6.77 -3.46
C ALA A 325 -10.56 -8.02 -2.79
N THR A 326 -11.58 -8.65 -3.36
CA THR A 326 -12.23 -9.85 -2.79
C THR A 326 -11.33 -11.09 -2.87
N GLY A 327 -10.64 -11.30 -3.99
CA GLY A 327 -9.74 -12.43 -4.21
C GLY A 327 -8.53 -12.41 -3.28
N GLN A 328 -7.97 -11.25 -3.04
CA GLN A 328 -6.84 -11.06 -2.14
C GLN A 328 -7.19 -11.39 -0.69
N ASN A 329 -8.31 -10.88 -0.18
CA ASN A 329 -8.73 -11.07 1.22
C ASN A 329 -8.97 -12.55 1.57
N ALA A 330 -9.56 -13.32 0.67
CA ALA A 330 -9.85 -14.73 0.88
C ALA A 330 -8.58 -15.60 0.99
N ASN A 331 -7.52 -15.30 0.25
CA ASN A 331 -6.27 -16.04 0.26
C ASN A 331 -5.36 -15.65 1.42
N LEU A 332 -5.28 -14.38 1.78
CA LEU A 332 -4.46 -13.90 2.89
C LEU A 332 -4.79 -14.59 4.21
N GLY A 333 -6.06 -14.77 4.54
CA GLY A 333 -6.47 -15.44 5.79
C GLY A 333 -5.99 -16.89 5.88
N LYS A 334 -6.02 -17.64 4.77
CA LYS A 334 -5.52 -19.03 4.70
C LYS A 334 -4.00 -19.08 4.82
N GLU A 335 -3.31 -18.21 4.07
CA GLU A 335 -1.85 -18.11 4.09
C GLU A 335 -1.34 -17.79 5.49
N LEU A 336 -1.88 -16.77 6.14
CA LEU A 336 -1.50 -16.39 7.50
C LEU A 336 -1.71 -17.52 8.51
N GLY A 337 -2.78 -18.30 8.36
CA GLY A 337 -3.02 -19.49 9.16
C GLY A 337 -1.91 -20.53 8.99
N ILE A 338 -1.44 -20.75 7.76
CA ILE A 338 -0.34 -21.67 7.43
C ILE A 338 0.99 -21.14 7.99
N LEU A 339 1.32 -19.87 7.73
CA LEU A 339 2.58 -19.25 8.18
C LEU A 339 2.68 -19.22 9.71
N ASN A 340 1.62 -18.85 10.43
CA ASN A 340 1.58 -18.88 11.88
C ASN A 340 1.76 -20.31 12.44
N SER A 341 1.13 -21.30 11.80
CA SER A 341 1.27 -22.71 12.18
C SER A 341 2.69 -23.22 11.95
N LEU A 342 3.30 -22.88 10.80
CA LEU A 342 4.68 -23.23 10.47
C LEU A 342 5.65 -22.56 11.44
N CYS A 343 5.44 -21.30 11.78
CA CYS A 343 6.24 -20.57 12.78
C CYS A 343 6.18 -21.26 14.15
N LEU A 344 4.98 -21.60 14.63
CA LEU A 344 4.82 -22.34 15.90
C LEU A 344 5.52 -23.69 15.89
N LEU A 345 5.44 -24.45 14.79
CA LEU A 345 6.12 -25.74 14.66
C LEU A 345 7.64 -25.58 14.64
N LEU A 346 8.16 -24.63 13.88
CA LEU A 346 9.60 -24.36 13.78
C LEU A 346 10.16 -23.90 15.12
N LEU A 347 9.53 -22.91 15.77
CA LEU A 347 9.94 -22.42 17.09
C LEU A 347 9.82 -23.52 18.15
N GLY A 348 8.75 -24.32 18.09
CA GLY A 348 8.59 -25.51 18.94
C GLY A 348 9.72 -26.52 18.77
N PHE A 349 10.16 -26.76 17.56
CA PHE A 349 11.29 -27.64 17.27
C PHE A 349 12.61 -27.07 17.82
N ILE A 350 12.89 -25.79 17.56
CA ILE A 350 14.11 -25.12 18.06
C ILE A 350 14.15 -25.12 19.59
N LEU A 351 13.05 -24.73 20.25
CA LEU A 351 12.94 -24.76 21.71
C LEU A 351 13.09 -26.17 22.28
N TRP A 352 12.48 -27.16 21.61
CA TRP A 352 12.61 -28.54 22.04
C TRP A 352 14.05 -29.05 21.97
N THR A 353 14.79 -28.70 20.93
CA THR A 353 16.21 -29.05 20.80
C THR A 353 17.07 -28.42 21.90
N LYS A 354 16.74 -27.17 22.28
CA LYS A 354 17.41 -26.40 23.34
C LYS A 354 17.07 -26.95 24.76
N PHE A 355 15.75 -27.03 25.03
CA PHE A 355 15.31 -27.45 26.37
C PHE A 355 15.36 -28.96 26.59
N ARG A 356 15.32 -29.77 25.54
CA ARG A 356 15.10 -31.23 25.59
C ARG A 356 13.92 -31.63 26.50
N SER A 357 12.94 -30.71 26.61
CA SER A 357 11.77 -30.83 27.48
C SER A 357 10.52 -30.33 26.74
N LYS A 358 9.62 -31.24 26.35
CA LYS A 358 8.35 -30.89 25.71
C LYS A 358 7.47 -29.95 26.54
N ARG A 359 7.58 -30.04 27.91
CA ARG A 359 6.78 -29.23 28.81
C ARG A 359 7.24 -27.78 28.88
N ASP A 360 8.56 -27.54 28.96
CA ASP A 360 9.07 -26.16 28.92
C ASP A 360 8.81 -25.50 27.57
N THR A 361 8.99 -26.25 26.47
CA THR A 361 8.63 -25.80 25.16
C THR A 361 7.15 -25.40 25.09
N ALA A 362 6.26 -26.27 25.56
CA ALA A 362 4.83 -25.97 25.55
C ALA A 362 4.46 -24.76 26.44
N ASN A 363 5.07 -24.66 27.63
CA ASN A 363 4.82 -23.54 28.54
C ASN A 363 5.20 -22.19 27.91
N VAL A 364 6.32 -22.10 27.20
CA VAL A 364 6.75 -20.88 26.52
C VAL A 364 5.86 -20.56 25.35
N LEU A 365 5.55 -21.52 24.46
CA LEU A 365 4.70 -21.29 23.30
C LEU A 365 3.26 -20.88 23.68
N VAL A 366 2.64 -21.57 24.65
CA VAL A 366 1.29 -21.25 25.13
C VAL A 366 1.25 -19.85 25.71
N LEU A 367 2.29 -19.45 26.46
CA LEU A 367 2.38 -18.10 27.00
C LEU A 367 2.44 -17.04 25.91
N THR A 368 3.23 -17.27 24.85
CA THR A 368 3.35 -16.32 23.74
C THR A 368 2.03 -16.21 22.98
N VAL A 369 1.32 -17.33 22.72
CA VAL A 369 -0.01 -17.29 22.10
C VAL A 369 -1.01 -16.50 22.95
N PHE A 370 -1.00 -16.68 24.28
CA PHE A 370 -1.86 -15.89 25.17
C PHE A 370 -1.50 -14.40 25.18
N ALA A 371 -0.23 -14.06 25.04
CA ALA A 371 0.19 -12.66 24.88
C ALA A 371 -0.39 -12.05 23.59
N ILE A 372 -0.35 -12.78 22.48
CA ILE A 372 -0.91 -12.35 21.20
C ILE A 372 -2.44 -12.11 21.32
N LEU A 373 -3.17 -13.06 21.92
CA LEU A 373 -4.61 -12.90 22.16
C LEU A 373 -4.93 -11.66 23.01
N ALA A 374 -4.15 -11.43 24.06
CA ALA A 374 -4.29 -10.23 24.89
C ALA A 374 -3.97 -8.95 24.12
N THR A 375 -3.01 -9.00 23.19
CA THR A 375 -2.60 -7.88 22.35
C THR A 375 -3.72 -7.43 21.42
N TYR A 376 -4.29 -8.35 20.64
CA TYR A 376 -5.40 -8.03 19.74
C TYR A 376 -6.66 -7.64 20.51
N GLY A 377 -6.93 -8.30 21.66
CA GLY A 377 -8.02 -7.90 22.54
C GLY A 377 -7.86 -6.48 23.12
N MET A 378 -6.63 -6.08 23.44
CA MET A 378 -6.35 -4.71 23.91
C MET A 378 -6.42 -3.70 22.75
N ALA A 379 -5.92 -4.06 21.58
CA ALA A 379 -6.00 -3.22 20.38
C ALA A 379 -7.48 -2.93 20.02
N GLY A 380 -8.34 -3.96 19.99
CA GLY A 380 -9.78 -3.79 19.77
C GLY A 380 -10.47 -3.00 20.87
N LEU A 381 -10.05 -3.13 22.13
CA LEU A 381 -10.56 -2.28 23.22
C LEU A 381 -10.18 -0.80 23.02
N LEU A 382 -8.96 -0.52 22.55
CA LEU A 382 -8.53 0.85 22.24
C LEU A 382 -9.35 1.44 21.09
N THR A 383 -9.62 0.66 20.05
CA THR A 383 -10.51 1.05 18.94
C THR A 383 -11.92 1.36 19.47
N LEU A 384 -12.48 0.51 20.32
CA LEU A 384 -13.80 0.75 20.98
C LEU A 384 -13.81 2.03 21.83
N LEU A 385 -12.67 2.41 22.42
CA LEU A 385 -12.52 3.64 23.21
C LEU A 385 -12.28 4.88 22.35
N GLY A 386 -12.33 4.76 21.01
CA GLY A 386 -12.17 5.87 20.08
C GLY A 386 -10.72 6.22 19.73
N VAL A 387 -9.76 5.34 20.03
CA VAL A 387 -8.38 5.54 19.52
C VAL A 387 -8.36 5.14 18.07
N LYS A 388 -8.02 6.09 17.17
CA LYS A 388 -7.88 5.83 15.74
C LYS A 388 -6.73 4.84 15.52
N MET A 389 -7.06 3.65 15.03
CA MET A 389 -6.10 2.59 14.70
C MET A 389 -6.44 2.03 13.32
N VAL A 390 -5.44 1.98 12.46
CA VAL A 390 -5.54 1.40 11.12
C VAL A 390 -4.95 -0.01 11.17
N PHE A 391 -5.71 -0.99 10.70
CA PHE A 391 -5.28 -2.39 10.57
C PHE A 391 -5.30 -2.75 9.09
N ASN A 392 -4.12 -2.91 8.50
CA ASN A 392 -3.93 -3.22 7.08
C ASN A 392 -3.09 -4.49 6.89
N ALA A 393 -2.74 -4.82 5.66
CA ALA A 393 -1.92 -5.98 5.30
C ALA A 393 -0.58 -6.04 6.09
N ALA A 394 0.02 -4.89 6.44
CA ALA A 394 1.25 -4.83 7.24
C ALA A 394 1.08 -5.47 8.62
N MET A 395 -0.11 -5.35 9.23
CA MET A 395 -0.43 -5.92 10.56
C MET A 395 -0.42 -7.45 10.58
N ASN A 396 -0.50 -8.09 9.43
CA ASN A 396 -0.49 -9.55 9.30
C ASN A 396 0.84 -10.18 9.75
N SER A 397 1.93 -9.41 9.76
CA SER A 397 3.23 -9.85 10.28
C SER A 397 3.31 -9.89 11.81
N ILE A 398 2.44 -9.16 12.54
CA ILE A 398 2.51 -8.99 14.00
C ILE A 398 2.49 -10.31 14.78
N PRO A 399 1.60 -11.28 14.49
CA PRO A 399 1.61 -12.54 15.25
C PRO A 399 2.93 -13.29 15.12
N ILE A 400 3.52 -13.36 13.92
CA ILE A 400 4.80 -14.04 13.66
C ILE A 400 5.92 -13.29 14.37
N LEU A 401 5.93 -11.96 14.32
CA LEU A 401 6.90 -11.11 15.00
C LEU A 401 6.83 -11.28 16.51
N LEU A 402 5.63 -11.24 17.09
CA LEU A 402 5.45 -11.47 18.54
C LEU A 402 5.78 -12.90 18.94
N LEU A 403 5.53 -13.92 18.10
CA LEU A 403 5.97 -15.29 18.33
C LEU A 403 7.50 -15.39 18.37
N ALA A 404 8.18 -14.82 17.37
CA ALA A 404 9.63 -14.89 17.24
C ALA A 404 10.36 -14.19 18.39
N ILE A 405 9.95 -12.96 18.74
CA ILE A 405 10.54 -12.19 19.84
C ILE A 405 10.10 -12.74 21.20
N GLY A 406 8.81 -13.08 21.35
CA GLY A 406 8.24 -13.50 22.62
C GLY A 406 8.80 -14.81 23.17
N VAL A 407 9.14 -15.73 22.28
CA VAL A 407 9.77 -17.01 22.62
C VAL A 407 11.13 -16.79 23.28
N ASP A 408 11.89 -15.78 22.87
CA ASP A 408 13.22 -15.48 23.40
C ASP A 408 13.17 -15.09 24.87
N TYR A 409 12.25 -14.22 25.27
CA TYR A 409 12.06 -13.84 26.68
C TYR A 409 11.72 -15.05 27.57
N GLY A 410 10.85 -15.93 27.10
CA GLY A 410 10.52 -17.17 27.76
C GLY A 410 11.73 -18.10 27.91
N LEU A 411 12.56 -18.17 26.86
CA LEU A 411 13.80 -18.96 26.86
C LEU A 411 14.78 -18.48 27.94
N HIS A 412 15.00 -17.18 28.08
CA HIS A 412 15.89 -16.59 29.08
C HIS A 412 15.43 -16.90 30.51
N VAL A 413 14.13 -16.75 30.81
CA VAL A 413 13.58 -17.06 32.14
C VAL A 413 13.74 -18.55 32.47
N VAL A 414 13.37 -19.44 31.52
CA VAL A 414 13.52 -20.89 31.75
C VAL A 414 14.98 -21.30 31.93
N ALA A 415 15.89 -20.75 31.12
CA ALA A 415 17.33 -21.04 31.21
C ALA A 415 17.88 -20.64 32.56
N ARG A 416 17.55 -19.47 33.09
CA ARG A 416 18.03 -19.01 34.41
C ARG A 416 17.44 -19.81 35.56
N ILE A 417 16.15 -20.17 35.52
CA ILE A 417 15.55 -21.06 36.52
C ILE A 417 16.26 -22.40 36.55
N ARG A 418 16.62 -22.95 35.40
CA ARG A 418 17.38 -24.20 35.32
C ARG A 418 18.80 -24.09 35.89
N GLU A 419 19.47 -22.98 35.64
CA GLU A 419 20.78 -22.68 36.22
C GLU A 419 20.73 -22.66 37.76
N GLU A 420 19.76 -21.97 38.34
CA GLU A 420 19.54 -21.93 39.79
C GLU A 420 19.27 -23.33 40.40
N LEU A 421 18.56 -24.19 39.66
CA LEU A 421 18.34 -25.59 40.09
C LEU A 421 19.60 -26.43 39.98
N GLN A 422 20.41 -26.22 38.95
CA GLN A 422 21.71 -26.90 38.81
C GLN A 422 22.68 -26.49 39.92
N ASP A 423 22.69 -25.22 40.31
CA ASP A 423 23.55 -24.73 41.40
C ASP A 423 23.11 -25.28 42.75
N GLN A 424 21.80 -25.47 42.98
CA GLN A 424 21.31 -26.18 44.16
C GLN A 424 21.76 -27.65 44.21
N GLU A 425 21.73 -28.34 43.04
CA GLU A 425 22.21 -29.72 42.96
C GLU A 425 23.72 -29.83 43.14
N LYS A 426 24.51 -28.85 42.68
CA LYS A 426 25.97 -28.79 42.92
C LYS A 426 26.30 -28.54 44.39
N ALA A 427 25.49 -27.68 45.08
CA ALA A 427 25.70 -27.37 46.51
C ALA A 427 25.32 -28.53 47.41
N ASP A 428 24.32 -29.36 47.08
CA ASP A 428 23.86 -30.53 47.81
C ASP A 428 23.55 -31.68 46.83
N PRO A 429 24.58 -32.44 46.38
CA PRO A 429 24.44 -33.48 45.37
C PRO A 429 23.60 -34.66 45.89
N GLN A 430 22.37 -34.80 45.42
CA GLN A 430 21.47 -35.93 45.76
C GLN A 430 21.09 -36.77 44.54
N GLY A 431 21.71 -36.53 43.38
CA GLY A 431 21.43 -37.24 42.12
C GLY A 431 20.04 -36.98 41.56
N ARG A 432 19.48 -35.81 41.85
CA ARG A 432 18.14 -35.39 41.39
C ARG A 432 18.15 -35.17 39.88
N GLY A 433 17.62 -36.11 39.13
CA GLY A 433 17.61 -36.09 37.68
C GLY A 433 16.44 -35.27 37.05
N THR A 434 15.45 -34.90 37.88
CA THR A 434 14.25 -34.17 37.40
C THR A 434 13.83 -33.06 38.35
N LEU A 435 13.10 -32.07 37.86
CA LEU A 435 12.53 -30.99 38.68
C LEU A 435 11.55 -31.52 39.75
N ARG A 436 10.97 -32.70 39.52
CA ARG A 436 10.06 -33.35 40.47
C ARG A 436 10.79 -33.92 41.68
N ASP A 437 12.06 -34.25 41.57
CA ASP A 437 12.89 -34.80 42.62
C ASP A 437 13.32 -33.73 43.64
N PHE A 438 13.17 -32.45 43.30
CA PHE A 438 13.35 -31.36 44.26
C PHE A 438 12.07 -31.18 45.10
N SER A 439 12.23 -30.80 46.35
CA SER A 439 11.12 -30.42 47.20
C SER A 439 10.37 -29.24 46.64
N ILE A 440 9.06 -29.10 46.96
CA ILE A 440 8.23 -27.97 46.51
C ILE A 440 8.87 -26.64 46.90
N GLU A 441 9.50 -26.57 48.06
CA GLU A 441 10.14 -25.37 48.58
C GLU A 441 11.43 -25.05 47.80
N ALA A 442 12.28 -26.06 47.54
CA ALA A 442 13.48 -25.87 46.74
C ALA A 442 13.16 -25.39 45.32
N ARG A 443 12.13 -25.96 44.69
CA ARG A 443 11.62 -25.50 43.41
C ARG A 443 11.12 -24.04 43.43
N ARG A 444 10.35 -23.69 44.49
CA ARG A 444 9.84 -22.33 44.69
C ARG A 444 10.98 -21.33 44.80
N ILE A 445 11.99 -21.63 45.61
CA ILE A 445 13.15 -20.76 45.79
C ILE A 445 13.92 -20.57 44.47
N ALA A 446 14.18 -21.64 43.72
CA ALA A 446 14.90 -21.55 42.45
C ALA A 446 14.11 -20.79 41.39
N ILE A 447 12.82 -21.09 41.26
CA ILE A 447 11.96 -20.39 40.29
C ILE A 447 11.85 -18.89 40.63
N ARG A 448 11.61 -18.55 41.90
CA ARG A 448 11.54 -17.17 42.38
C ARG A 448 12.87 -16.44 42.14
N LYS A 449 13.99 -17.03 42.53
CA LYS A 449 15.33 -16.43 42.41
C LYS A 449 15.72 -16.25 40.94
N GLY A 450 15.53 -17.27 40.09
CA GLY A 450 15.82 -17.21 38.65
C GLY A 450 14.97 -16.15 37.93
N THR A 451 13.69 -16.08 38.25
CA THR A 451 12.80 -15.07 37.66
C THR A 451 13.18 -13.65 38.10
N ILE A 452 13.46 -13.40 39.37
CA ILE A 452 13.85 -12.07 39.88
C ILE A 452 15.16 -11.60 39.28
N LEU A 453 16.17 -12.49 39.17
CA LEU A 453 17.45 -12.13 38.56
C LEU A 453 17.35 -11.78 37.09
N THR A 454 16.43 -12.45 36.36
CA THR A 454 16.22 -12.21 34.94
C THR A 454 15.30 -11.01 34.67
N SER A 455 14.31 -10.78 35.55
CA SER A 455 13.23 -9.76 35.29
C SER A 455 13.76 -8.34 35.10
N ALA A 456 14.84 -7.96 35.79
CA ALA A 456 15.40 -6.61 35.65
C ALA A 456 16.11 -6.42 34.30
N ALA A 457 16.85 -7.43 33.84
CA ALA A 457 17.51 -7.41 32.54
C ALA A 457 16.48 -7.45 31.41
N LEU A 458 15.48 -8.33 31.50
CA LEU A 458 14.38 -8.42 30.54
C LEU A 458 13.54 -7.13 30.49
N MET A 459 13.36 -6.42 31.59
CA MET A 459 12.65 -5.15 31.60
C MET A 459 13.38 -4.08 30.77
N VAL A 460 14.71 -4.05 30.88
CA VAL A 460 15.52 -3.11 30.09
C VAL A 460 15.42 -3.46 28.61
N ALA A 461 15.57 -4.74 28.26
CA ALA A 461 15.48 -5.26 26.92
C ALA A 461 14.14 -4.90 26.26
N ILE A 462 13.05 -5.29 26.91
CA ILE A 462 11.72 -5.03 26.39
C ILE A 462 11.38 -3.54 26.30
N PHE A 463 11.90 -2.73 27.22
CA PHE A 463 11.72 -1.29 27.18
C PHE A 463 12.40 -0.68 25.95
N THR A 464 13.58 -1.16 25.58
CA THR A 464 14.27 -0.72 24.35
C THR A 464 13.51 -1.13 23.09
N ASP A 465 13.02 -2.38 23.04
CA ASP A 465 12.19 -2.84 21.93
C ASP A 465 10.88 -2.04 21.82
N MET A 466 10.19 -1.83 22.95
CA MET A 466 8.98 -0.99 22.97
C MET A 466 9.25 0.43 22.49
N VAL A 467 10.36 1.05 22.90
CA VAL A 467 10.76 2.39 22.41
C VAL A 467 11.02 2.33 20.92
N GLY A 468 11.67 1.26 20.43
CA GLY A 468 11.88 1.04 19.00
C GLY A 468 10.57 1.10 18.22
N PHE A 469 9.56 0.35 18.64
CA PHE A 469 8.25 0.35 17.97
C PHE A 469 7.44 1.64 18.22
N LEU A 470 7.48 2.20 19.43
CA LEU A 470 6.79 3.45 19.72
C LEU A 470 7.40 4.67 19.02
N SER A 471 8.63 4.58 18.48
CA SER A 471 9.22 5.66 17.69
C SER A 471 8.42 5.99 16.43
N PHE A 472 7.65 5.01 15.91
CA PHE A 472 6.71 5.24 14.80
C PHE A 472 5.58 6.21 15.15
N ARG A 473 5.40 6.59 16.41
CA ARG A 473 4.48 7.66 16.82
C ARG A 473 4.82 9.02 16.20
N PHE A 474 6.05 9.19 15.73
CA PHE A 474 6.53 10.39 15.04
C PHE A 474 6.38 10.29 13.51
N SER A 475 5.84 9.20 12.99
CA SER A 475 5.53 9.05 11.57
C SER A 475 4.23 9.79 11.22
N SER A 476 4.17 10.37 10.03
CA SER A 476 2.94 10.88 9.40
C SER A 476 1.99 9.75 9.02
N GLN A 477 2.53 8.53 8.81
CA GLN A 477 1.79 7.36 8.39
C GLN A 477 1.03 6.69 9.55
N GLN A 478 -0.31 6.79 9.54
CA GLN A 478 -1.15 6.27 10.63
C GLN A 478 -1.02 4.74 10.81
N PHE A 479 -0.81 3.99 9.73
CA PHE A 479 -0.61 2.54 9.84
C PHE A 479 0.67 2.19 10.59
N LEU A 480 1.79 2.94 10.41
CA LEU A 480 3.02 2.74 11.18
C LEU A 480 2.84 3.04 12.67
N VAL A 481 2.09 4.11 12.99
CA VAL A 481 1.73 4.46 14.37
C VAL A 481 0.95 3.31 15.02
N SER A 482 -0.01 2.75 14.30
CA SER A 482 -0.84 1.62 14.76
C SER A 482 0.00 0.36 14.92
N PHE A 483 0.81 0.00 13.92
CA PHE A 483 1.73 -1.13 13.92
C PHE A 483 2.66 -1.12 15.13
N GLY A 484 3.36 0.01 15.34
CA GLY A 484 4.27 0.15 16.48
C GLY A 484 3.55 0.09 17.83
N THR A 485 2.36 0.67 17.93
CA THR A 485 1.54 0.64 19.15
C THR A 485 1.10 -0.78 19.50
N VAL A 486 0.58 -1.55 18.54
CA VAL A 486 0.11 -2.93 18.76
C VAL A 486 1.27 -3.83 19.18
N ILE A 487 2.44 -3.70 18.53
CA ILE A 487 3.61 -4.51 18.91
C ILE A 487 4.12 -4.13 20.30
N ALA A 488 4.19 -2.85 20.64
CA ALA A 488 4.60 -2.41 21.97
C ALA A 488 3.67 -2.96 23.07
N ILE A 489 2.36 -3.01 22.83
CA ILE A 489 1.38 -3.66 23.72
C ILE A 489 1.67 -5.17 23.82
N GLY A 490 1.97 -5.81 22.68
CA GLY A 490 2.30 -7.23 22.64
C GLY A 490 3.56 -7.57 23.45
N LEU A 491 4.62 -6.80 23.30
CA LEU A 491 5.85 -6.93 24.05
C LEU A 491 5.62 -6.72 25.56
N PHE A 492 4.80 -5.76 25.93
CA PHE A 492 4.41 -5.56 27.33
C PHE A 492 3.70 -6.79 27.91
N PHE A 493 2.75 -7.40 27.18
CA PHE A 493 2.08 -8.63 27.64
C PHE A 493 3.03 -9.82 27.68
N ILE A 494 3.91 -9.97 26.70
CA ILE A 494 4.94 -11.01 26.70
C ILE A 494 5.79 -10.91 27.97
N TYR A 495 6.27 -9.71 28.31
CA TYR A 495 7.04 -9.47 29.51
C TYR A 495 6.24 -9.80 30.78
N LEU A 496 5.04 -9.25 30.91
CA LEU A 496 4.19 -9.45 32.08
C LEU A 496 3.90 -10.94 32.32
N LEU A 497 3.58 -11.67 31.24
CA LEU A 497 3.30 -13.09 31.32
C LEU A 497 4.57 -13.92 31.58
N SER A 498 5.73 -13.51 31.07
CA SER A 498 7.00 -14.19 31.29
C SER A 498 7.46 -14.14 32.76
N ILE A 499 7.14 -13.05 33.47
CA ILE A 499 7.50 -12.91 34.90
C ILE A 499 6.40 -13.34 35.86
N THR A 500 5.17 -13.60 35.38
CA THR A 500 4.02 -13.99 36.22
C THR A 500 3.48 -15.38 35.85
N ALA A 501 3.04 -15.59 34.64
CA ALA A 501 2.39 -16.82 34.18
C ALA A 501 3.42 -17.96 34.04
N LEU A 502 4.59 -17.69 33.48
CA LEU A 502 5.61 -18.73 33.24
C LEU A 502 6.13 -19.36 34.52
N PRO A 503 6.52 -18.60 35.59
CA PRO A 503 6.85 -19.17 36.88
C PRO A 503 5.72 -20.01 37.49
N ALA A 504 4.48 -19.56 37.39
CA ALA A 504 3.31 -20.28 37.87
C ALA A 504 3.08 -21.58 37.08
N LEU A 505 3.21 -21.58 35.78
CA LEU A 505 3.15 -22.79 34.91
C LEU A 505 4.25 -23.78 35.24
N MET A 506 5.48 -23.32 35.45
CA MET A 506 6.60 -24.17 35.85
C MET A 506 6.41 -24.81 37.26
N MET A 507 5.67 -24.15 38.16
CA MET A 507 5.26 -24.74 39.44
C MET A 507 4.20 -25.84 39.24
N ILE A 508 3.22 -25.63 38.36
CA ILE A 508 2.12 -26.57 38.11
C ILE A 508 2.54 -27.73 37.22
N ILE A 509 3.27 -27.44 36.14
CA ILE A 509 3.68 -28.38 35.09
C ILE A 509 5.21 -28.42 35.01
N PRO A 510 5.89 -28.93 36.04
CA PRO A 510 7.33 -28.97 36.02
C PRO A 510 7.86 -29.94 34.95
N PRO A 511 9.02 -29.64 34.31
CA PRO A 511 9.66 -30.53 33.34
C PRO A 511 10.01 -31.91 33.95
N LYS A 512 9.96 -32.94 33.10
CA LYS A 512 10.25 -34.33 33.55
C LYS A 512 11.73 -34.63 33.68
N LYS A 513 12.61 -33.95 32.96
CA LYS A 513 14.05 -34.16 32.95
C LYS A 513 14.76 -32.81 32.98
N LEU A 514 15.71 -32.65 33.90
CA LEU A 514 16.76 -31.66 33.79
C LEU A 514 17.95 -32.36 33.11
N PRO A 515 18.36 -31.97 31.91
CA PRO A 515 19.64 -32.39 31.43
C PRO A 515 20.68 -31.69 32.34
N LEU A 516 21.19 -32.42 33.30
CA LEU A 516 22.35 -32.00 34.06
C LEU A 516 23.50 -31.93 33.05
N GLU A 517 23.98 -30.75 32.72
CA GLU A 517 25.27 -30.59 32.06
C GLU A 517 26.27 -31.27 32.98
N LYS A 518 27.00 -32.26 32.45
CA LYS A 518 28.05 -32.97 33.21
C LYS A 518 29.07 -31.92 33.64
N SER A 519 28.98 -31.53 34.91
CA SER A 519 29.97 -30.64 35.54
C SER A 519 31.33 -31.34 35.49
N GLY A 520 32.23 -30.85 34.69
CA GLY A 520 33.59 -31.37 34.77
C GLY A 520 34.39 -31.42 33.48
N LYS A 521 34.34 -30.43 32.67
CA LYS A 521 35.44 -29.92 31.81
C LYS A 521 35.00 -28.59 31.29
N ASN A 522 35.85 -27.59 31.35
CA ASN A 522 35.72 -26.31 30.68
C ASN A 522 35.34 -26.55 29.20
N ASP A 523 34.07 -26.53 28.87
CA ASP A 523 33.58 -26.67 27.50
C ASP A 523 33.81 -25.35 26.74
N ILE A 524 35.03 -24.85 26.80
CA ILE A 524 35.54 -23.80 25.98
C ILE A 524 35.78 -24.43 24.60
N GLY A 525 34.77 -24.37 23.76
CA GLY A 525 34.89 -24.87 22.38
C GLY A 525 35.90 -24.06 21.58
N PRO A 526 36.49 -24.63 20.52
CA PRO A 526 37.49 -23.94 19.69
C PRO A 526 36.99 -22.61 19.15
N VAL A 527 35.70 -22.49 18.86
CA VAL A 527 35.07 -21.25 18.37
C VAL A 527 35.10 -20.17 19.45
N SER A 528 34.71 -20.48 20.69
CA SER A 528 34.70 -19.48 21.78
C SER A 528 36.11 -19.02 22.11
N SER A 529 37.11 -19.93 22.04
CA SER A 529 38.52 -19.59 22.24
C SER A 529 39.06 -18.71 21.13
N TRP A 530 38.71 -18.98 19.89
CA TRP A 530 39.09 -18.15 18.75
C TRP A 530 38.46 -16.75 18.83
N ILE A 531 37.16 -16.64 19.05
CA ILE A 531 36.49 -15.34 19.24
C ILE A 531 37.13 -14.57 20.42
N GLY A 532 37.32 -15.23 21.54
CA GLY A 532 37.94 -14.62 22.72
C GLY A 532 39.37 -14.11 22.48
N SER A 533 40.13 -14.75 21.58
CA SER A 533 41.50 -14.34 21.23
C SER A 533 41.56 -13.03 20.41
N LEU A 534 40.45 -12.63 19.75
CA LEU A 534 40.36 -11.38 18.97
C LEU A 534 40.57 -10.13 19.84
N VAL A 535 40.33 -10.21 21.13
CA VAL A 535 40.58 -9.13 22.11
C VAL A 535 42.08 -8.76 22.18
N ASN A 536 42.99 -9.64 21.76
CA ASN A 536 44.44 -9.33 21.69
C ASN A 536 44.84 -8.52 20.46
N VAL A 537 43.95 -8.44 19.45
CA VAL A 537 44.19 -7.73 18.19
C VAL A 537 43.09 -6.71 17.87
N PRO A 538 42.70 -5.84 18.83
CA PRO A 538 41.57 -4.97 18.71
C PRO A 538 41.67 -4.03 17.50
N GLN A 539 42.90 -3.53 17.18
CA GLN A 539 43.14 -2.66 16.03
C GLN A 539 42.84 -3.38 14.72
N LYS A 540 43.17 -4.67 14.57
CA LYS A 540 42.85 -5.44 13.36
C LYS A 540 41.34 -5.64 13.22
N VAL A 541 40.64 -5.93 14.31
CA VAL A 541 39.19 -6.07 14.33
C VAL A 541 38.52 -4.75 13.87
N ILE A 542 38.94 -3.62 14.44
CA ILE A 542 38.41 -2.29 14.07
C ILE A 542 38.70 -1.97 12.59
N VAL A 543 39.92 -2.23 12.10
CA VAL A 543 40.29 -1.98 10.69
C VAL A 543 39.44 -2.84 9.76
N VAL A 544 39.25 -4.12 10.07
CA VAL A 544 38.38 -5.02 9.28
C VAL A 544 36.92 -4.53 9.30
N THR A 545 36.42 -4.10 10.45
CA THR A 545 35.07 -3.53 10.58
C THR A 545 34.91 -2.30 9.67
N ILE A 546 35.87 -1.37 9.70
CA ILE A 546 35.85 -0.18 8.84
C ILE A 546 35.92 -0.59 7.36
N LEU A 547 36.80 -1.53 7.00
CA LEU A 547 36.94 -1.99 5.61
C LEU A 547 35.65 -2.60 5.06
N ILE A 548 34.90 -3.35 5.88
CA ILE A 548 33.58 -3.88 5.52
C ILE A 548 32.54 -2.76 5.47
N SER A 549 32.63 -1.76 6.33
CA SER A 549 31.67 -0.68 6.40
C SER A 549 31.72 0.26 5.19
N VAL A 550 32.87 0.37 4.50
CA VAL A 550 32.99 1.24 3.31
C VAL A 550 32.06 0.80 2.16
N PRO A 551 32.12 -0.46 1.65
CA PRO A 551 31.18 -0.90 0.63
C PRO A 551 29.72 -0.91 1.11
N MET A 552 29.47 -1.18 2.40
CA MET A 552 28.12 -1.12 2.96
C MET A 552 27.59 0.33 2.97
N PHE A 553 28.42 1.30 3.27
CA PHE A 553 28.03 2.72 3.21
C PHE A 553 27.74 3.17 1.77
N LEU A 554 28.51 2.68 0.79
CA LEU A 554 28.23 2.94 -0.62
C LEU A 554 26.90 2.31 -1.06
N GLY A 555 26.62 1.09 -0.59
CA GLY A 555 25.32 0.45 -0.82
C GLY A 555 24.16 1.20 -0.13
N PHE A 556 24.36 1.72 1.08
CA PHE A 556 23.37 2.55 1.75
C PHE A 556 22.98 3.81 0.94
N GLN A 557 23.93 4.40 0.22
CA GLN A 557 23.63 5.53 -0.68
C GLN A 557 22.86 5.15 -1.94
N GLN A 558 22.78 3.86 -2.25
CA GLN A 558 22.03 3.30 -3.39
C GLN A 558 20.68 2.72 -2.94
N LEU A 559 20.32 2.90 -1.67
CA LEU A 559 19.06 2.41 -1.14
C LEU A 559 17.90 3.21 -1.73
N GLU A 560 17.08 2.53 -2.49
CA GLU A 560 15.87 3.09 -3.08
C GLU A 560 14.69 2.95 -2.12
N VAL A 561 13.75 3.87 -2.24
CA VAL A 561 12.45 3.80 -1.57
C VAL A 561 11.43 3.48 -2.63
N GLY A 562 10.68 2.43 -2.44
CA GLY A 562 9.63 2.01 -3.34
C GLY A 562 8.38 1.66 -2.53
N PHE A 563 7.29 2.33 -2.81
CA PHE A 563 5.98 1.90 -2.43
C PHE A 563 5.26 1.52 -3.73
N ASP A 564 5.57 0.33 -4.24
CA ASP A 564 4.82 -0.21 -5.36
C ASP A 564 3.61 -0.96 -4.81
N THR A 565 2.43 -0.49 -5.14
CA THR A 565 1.19 -1.13 -4.74
C THR A 565 1.13 -2.56 -5.26
N ARG A 566 1.77 -2.83 -6.39
CA ARG A 566 1.88 -4.16 -7.02
C ARG A 566 2.54 -5.18 -6.11
N ASP A 567 3.53 -4.77 -5.32
CA ASP A 567 4.23 -5.65 -4.37
C ASP A 567 3.34 -6.17 -3.24
N ASN A 568 2.21 -5.52 -2.96
CA ASN A 568 1.27 -5.92 -1.92
C ASN A 568 0.29 -7.01 -2.37
N PHE A 569 0.33 -7.41 -3.64
CA PHE A 569 -0.55 -8.42 -4.20
C PHE A 569 0.15 -9.79 -4.32
N ASP A 570 -0.65 -10.85 -4.30
CA ASP A 570 -0.17 -12.23 -4.48
C ASP A 570 -0.16 -12.59 -5.97
N ASP A 571 1.01 -12.61 -6.59
CA ASP A 571 1.20 -12.94 -8.01
C ASP A 571 0.64 -14.31 -8.43
N SER A 572 0.32 -15.19 -7.47
CA SER A 572 -0.25 -16.49 -7.76
C SER A 572 -1.77 -16.43 -8.03
N VAL A 573 -2.40 -15.29 -7.78
CA VAL A 573 -3.85 -15.07 -8.00
C VAL A 573 -4.08 -14.59 -9.43
N PRO A 574 -4.93 -15.24 -10.25
CA PRO A 574 -5.13 -14.88 -11.65
C PRO A 574 -5.48 -13.40 -11.87
N VAL A 575 -6.41 -12.85 -11.09
CA VAL A 575 -6.79 -11.42 -11.23
C VAL A 575 -5.64 -10.46 -10.91
N VAL A 576 -4.65 -10.87 -10.09
CA VAL A 576 -3.43 -10.08 -9.86
C VAL A 576 -2.53 -10.11 -11.09
N GLN A 577 -2.43 -11.26 -11.77
CA GLN A 577 -1.70 -11.35 -13.02
C GLN A 577 -2.30 -10.44 -14.10
N ASP A 578 -3.63 -10.42 -14.20
CA ASP A 578 -4.35 -9.52 -15.09
C ASP A 578 -4.10 -8.04 -14.74
N PHE A 579 -4.12 -7.69 -13.45
CA PHE A 579 -3.77 -6.34 -12.98
C PHE A 579 -2.34 -5.93 -13.36
N LEU A 580 -1.37 -6.81 -13.13
CA LEU A 580 0.03 -6.54 -13.46
C LEU A 580 0.23 -6.42 -14.98
N LEU A 581 -0.44 -7.26 -15.76
CA LEU A 581 -0.43 -7.20 -17.22
C LEU A 581 -0.95 -5.85 -17.73
N ILE A 582 -2.10 -5.39 -17.21
CA ILE A 582 -2.65 -4.07 -17.56
C ILE A 582 -1.69 -2.96 -17.18
N ALA A 583 -1.12 -3.01 -15.98
CA ALA A 583 -0.23 -1.97 -15.48
C ALA A 583 1.09 -1.87 -16.27
N ASP A 584 1.62 -3.01 -16.73
CA ASP A 584 2.89 -3.06 -17.43
C ASP A 584 2.75 -2.72 -18.92
N GLU A 585 1.68 -3.19 -19.58
CA GLU A 585 1.52 -3.05 -21.03
C GLU A 585 0.87 -1.72 -21.44
N PHE A 586 -0.05 -1.16 -20.63
CA PHE A 586 -0.85 0.00 -21.05
C PHE A 586 -0.38 1.36 -20.54
N GLN A 587 0.68 1.45 -19.76
CA GLN A 587 1.38 2.68 -19.29
C GLN A 587 0.49 3.89 -18.93
N SER A 588 -0.78 3.73 -18.79
CA SER A 588 -1.70 4.79 -18.39
C SER A 588 -1.88 4.79 -16.87
N SER A 589 -1.85 5.97 -16.26
CA SER A 589 -2.29 6.08 -14.86
C SER A 589 -3.74 5.56 -14.77
N PRO A 590 -4.01 4.52 -14.00
CA PRO A 590 -5.36 3.98 -13.91
C PRO A 590 -6.34 4.93 -13.23
N SER A 591 -5.85 5.99 -12.56
CA SER A 591 -6.65 6.91 -11.77
C SER A 591 -6.49 8.34 -12.25
N PRO A 592 -7.59 9.11 -12.39
CA PRO A 592 -7.53 10.51 -12.72
C PRO A 592 -6.90 11.34 -11.59
N LEU A 593 -6.40 12.51 -11.95
CA LEU A 593 -6.06 13.61 -11.06
C LEU A 593 -7.17 14.64 -11.07
N TYR A 594 -7.26 15.41 -10.01
CA TYR A 594 -8.30 16.41 -9.82
C TYR A 594 -7.69 17.75 -9.48
N ALA A 595 -8.14 18.79 -10.20
CA ALA A 595 -8.00 20.18 -9.78
C ALA A 595 -9.35 20.64 -9.21
N VAL A 596 -9.38 20.98 -7.93
CA VAL A 596 -10.57 21.41 -7.21
C VAL A 596 -10.51 22.91 -7.06
N LEU A 597 -11.55 23.58 -7.53
CA LEU A 597 -11.70 25.04 -7.51
C LEU A 597 -12.79 25.39 -6.52
N ASP A 598 -12.43 26.09 -5.46
CA ASP A 598 -13.35 26.63 -4.44
C ASP A 598 -13.58 28.12 -4.68
N GLY A 599 -14.81 28.58 -4.52
CA GLY A 599 -15.23 29.97 -4.67
C GLY A 599 -16.54 30.11 -5.45
N ASP A 600 -16.84 31.30 -5.97
CA ASP A 600 -18.00 31.54 -6.83
C ASP A 600 -17.73 31.04 -8.26
N VAL A 601 -17.78 29.69 -8.41
CA VAL A 601 -17.38 29.00 -9.67
C VAL A 601 -18.36 29.20 -10.82
N ILE A 602 -19.61 29.59 -10.54
CA ILE A 602 -20.66 29.90 -11.54
C ILE A 602 -20.80 31.41 -11.67
N SER A 603 -19.68 32.09 -11.87
CA SER A 603 -19.58 33.52 -12.13
C SER A 603 -18.72 33.82 -13.35
N GLN A 604 -18.66 35.08 -13.79
CA GLN A 604 -17.77 35.49 -14.86
C GLN A 604 -16.32 35.30 -14.52
N GLU A 605 -15.95 35.64 -13.29
CA GLU A 605 -14.62 35.48 -12.73
C GLU A 605 -14.28 34.00 -12.55
N GLY A 606 -15.20 33.17 -12.02
CA GLY A 606 -15.05 31.73 -11.87
C GLY A 606 -14.88 31.02 -13.22
N ARG A 607 -15.60 31.46 -14.27
CA ARG A 607 -15.40 30.94 -15.63
C ARG A 607 -14.03 31.31 -16.19
N ALA A 608 -13.56 32.54 -15.98
CA ALA A 608 -12.25 32.97 -16.46
C ALA A 608 -11.12 32.21 -15.75
N LEU A 609 -11.26 31.98 -14.43
CA LEU A 609 -10.34 31.13 -13.66
C LEU A 609 -10.32 29.69 -14.20
N TYR A 610 -11.50 29.08 -14.40
CA TYR A 610 -11.62 27.74 -14.94
C TYR A 610 -10.90 27.60 -16.29
N ASP A 611 -11.14 28.55 -17.21
CA ASP A 611 -10.49 28.52 -18.54
C ASP A 611 -8.97 28.66 -18.44
N SER A 612 -8.45 29.46 -17.48
CA SER A 612 -7.02 29.61 -17.21
C SER A 612 -6.42 28.30 -16.64
N VAL A 613 -7.10 27.65 -15.70
CA VAL A 613 -6.70 26.36 -15.13
C VAL A 613 -6.68 25.28 -16.22
N VAL A 614 -7.72 25.17 -17.04
CA VAL A 614 -7.78 24.20 -18.15
C VAL A 614 -6.66 24.44 -19.16
N MET A 615 -6.30 25.71 -19.43
CA MET A 615 -5.20 26.04 -20.34
C MET A 615 -3.86 25.60 -19.75
N GLU A 616 -3.59 25.89 -18.46
CA GLU A 616 -2.37 25.43 -17.76
C GLU A 616 -2.25 23.91 -17.77
N LEU A 617 -3.36 23.19 -17.45
CA LEU A 617 -3.38 21.74 -17.47
C LEU A 617 -3.14 21.18 -18.88
N SER A 618 -3.70 21.80 -19.92
CA SER A 618 -3.57 21.35 -21.32
C SER A 618 -2.19 21.64 -21.91
N ASP A 619 -1.55 22.73 -21.51
CA ASP A 619 -0.21 23.12 -21.97
C ASP A 619 0.91 22.36 -21.25
N ASN A 620 0.61 21.69 -20.13
CA ASN A 620 1.60 20.93 -19.35
C ASN A 620 1.98 19.63 -20.09
N PRO A 621 3.26 19.43 -20.42
CA PRO A 621 3.70 18.27 -21.21
C PRO A 621 3.54 16.91 -20.52
N LYS A 622 3.30 16.92 -19.21
CA LYS A 622 3.06 15.70 -18.42
C LYS A 622 1.58 15.36 -18.28
N THR A 623 0.69 16.27 -18.63
CA THR A 623 -0.75 16.01 -18.68
C THR A 623 -1.10 15.25 -19.96
N THR A 624 -1.93 14.23 -19.85
CA THR A 624 -2.42 13.41 -20.97
C THR A 624 -3.93 13.49 -21.05
N GLY A 625 -4.45 13.54 -22.28
CA GLY A 625 -5.89 13.74 -22.51
C GLY A 625 -6.36 15.17 -22.28
N LEU A 626 -7.66 15.38 -22.43
CA LEU A 626 -8.29 16.69 -22.22
C LEU A 626 -8.80 16.81 -20.77
N PRO A 627 -8.56 17.93 -20.08
CA PRO A 627 -9.19 18.20 -18.79
C PRO A 627 -10.71 18.33 -18.94
N ILE A 628 -11.46 17.64 -18.08
CA ILE A 628 -12.93 17.63 -18.09
C ILE A 628 -13.44 18.24 -16.78
N GLY A 629 -14.27 19.24 -16.89
CA GLY A 629 -14.92 19.88 -15.75
C GLY A 629 -16.29 20.44 -16.12
N ILE A 630 -16.91 21.18 -15.20
CA ILE A 630 -18.31 21.63 -15.34
C ILE A 630 -18.57 22.33 -16.68
N TRP A 631 -17.71 23.22 -17.11
CA TRP A 631 -17.95 23.99 -18.34
C TRP A 631 -17.84 23.13 -19.61
N SER A 632 -16.98 22.14 -19.63
CA SER A 632 -16.90 21.15 -20.73
C SER A 632 -18.21 20.37 -20.83
N VAL A 633 -18.74 19.94 -19.68
CA VAL A 633 -20.01 19.21 -19.59
C VAL A 633 -21.21 20.09 -20.01
N LEU A 634 -21.24 21.36 -19.59
CA LEU A 634 -22.30 22.27 -19.95
C LEU A 634 -22.30 22.61 -21.46
N GLU A 635 -21.11 22.82 -22.05
CA GLU A 635 -21.00 23.08 -23.52
C GLU A 635 -21.45 21.87 -24.34
N GLU A 636 -21.21 20.66 -23.88
CA GLU A 636 -21.71 19.45 -24.54
C GLU A 636 -23.22 19.29 -24.33
N SER A 637 -23.72 19.50 -23.13
CA SER A 637 -25.12 19.27 -22.76
C SER A 637 -26.08 20.28 -23.38
N ARG A 638 -25.62 21.54 -23.64
CA ARG A 638 -26.46 22.57 -24.29
C ARG A 638 -26.93 22.17 -25.67
N THR A 639 -26.23 21.26 -26.34
CA THR A 639 -26.61 20.77 -27.67
C THR A 639 -27.92 19.96 -27.65
N THR A 640 -28.22 19.35 -26.54
CA THR A 640 -29.41 18.49 -26.34
C THR A 640 -30.46 19.13 -25.43
N ASN A 641 -30.10 20.12 -24.60
CA ASN A 641 -30.98 20.80 -23.67
C ASN A 641 -31.22 22.27 -24.09
N SER A 642 -32.41 22.58 -24.60
CA SER A 642 -32.74 23.91 -25.12
C SER A 642 -32.86 24.99 -24.03
N GLU A 643 -33.15 24.61 -22.77
CA GLU A 643 -33.23 25.55 -21.66
C GLU A 643 -31.83 25.97 -21.22
N LEU A 644 -30.92 24.99 -21.07
CA LEU A 644 -29.51 25.23 -20.82
C LEU A 644 -28.89 26.09 -21.94
N ASP A 645 -29.18 25.78 -23.23
CA ASP A 645 -28.65 26.55 -24.35
C ASP A 645 -29.12 28.02 -24.30
N ALA A 646 -30.38 28.26 -23.92
CA ALA A 646 -30.92 29.61 -23.78
C ALA A 646 -30.25 30.37 -22.61
N LEU A 647 -30.01 29.72 -21.49
CA LEU A 647 -29.30 30.28 -20.31
C LEU A 647 -27.85 30.62 -20.65
N MET A 648 -27.11 29.69 -21.23
CA MET A 648 -25.72 29.91 -21.61
C MET A 648 -25.54 31.00 -22.69
N ASN A 649 -26.43 31.07 -23.69
CA ASN A 649 -26.44 32.15 -24.68
C ASN A 649 -26.86 33.51 -24.09
N GLY A 650 -27.54 33.51 -22.95
CA GLY A 650 -27.97 34.69 -22.21
C GLY A 650 -26.93 35.27 -21.26
N LEU A 651 -25.80 34.58 -21.06
CA LEU A 651 -24.73 35.05 -20.16
C LEU A 651 -24.18 36.40 -20.66
N SER A 652 -23.98 37.33 -19.73
CA SER A 652 -23.47 38.67 -19.97
C SER A 652 -22.75 39.18 -18.72
N ASP A 653 -22.20 40.40 -18.76
CA ASP A 653 -21.56 41.05 -17.61
C ASP A 653 -22.55 41.35 -16.45
N ASP A 654 -23.86 40.99 -16.62
CA ASP A 654 -24.87 41.16 -15.57
C ASP A 654 -24.92 39.94 -14.67
N GLU A 655 -24.62 40.10 -13.36
CA GLU A 655 -24.64 39.09 -12.31
C GLU A 655 -25.96 38.28 -12.27
N SER A 656 -27.06 38.89 -12.65
CA SER A 656 -28.37 38.22 -12.72
C SER A 656 -28.43 37.07 -13.72
N SER A 657 -27.62 37.11 -14.81
CA SER A 657 -27.58 36.06 -15.82
C SER A 657 -26.85 34.83 -15.33
N TRP A 658 -25.79 35.02 -14.53
CA TRP A 658 -25.01 33.96 -13.88
C TRP A 658 -25.82 33.31 -12.78
N SER A 659 -26.47 34.10 -11.91
CA SER A 659 -27.34 33.56 -10.85
C SER A 659 -28.54 32.78 -11.40
N ALA A 660 -29.03 33.10 -12.61
CA ALA A 660 -30.08 32.33 -13.29
C ALA A 660 -29.56 30.93 -13.70
N LEU A 661 -28.31 30.86 -14.25
CA LEU A 661 -27.67 29.59 -14.59
C LEU A 661 -27.41 28.77 -13.35
N GLU A 662 -26.83 29.36 -12.30
CA GLU A 662 -26.59 28.71 -11.03
C GLU A 662 -27.87 28.13 -10.44
N THR A 663 -28.95 28.93 -10.38
CA THR A 663 -30.24 28.46 -9.88
C THR A 663 -30.77 27.26 -10.68
N TRP A 664 -30.61 27.28 -12.00
CA TRP A 664 -31.03 26.16 -12.84
C TRP A 664 -30.17 24.91 -12.63
N LEU A 665 -28.86 25.08 -12.47
CA LEU A 665 -27.93 23.96 -12.19
C LEU A 665 -28.24 23.25 -10.86
N LEU A 666 -28.85 23.95 -9.91
CA LEU A 666 -29.28 23.39 -8.63
C LEU A 666 -30.67 22.74 -8.66
N THR A 667 -31.40 22.80 -9.82
CA THR A 667 -32.64 22.04 -9.99
C THR A 667 -32.36 20.55 -10.23
N GLU A 668 -33.39 19.69 -10.10
CA GLU A 668 -33.24 18.26 -10.36
C GLU A 668 -32.68 17.97 -11.77
N GLU A 669 -33.16 18.72 -12.79
CA GLU A 669 -32.69 18.59 -14.17
C GLU A 669 -31.25 19.09 -14.34
N GLY A 670 -30.91 20.22 -13.72
CA GLY A 670 -29.55 20.77 -13.75
C GLY A 670 -28.55 19.89 -13.02
N ARG A 671 -28.97 19.34 -11.88
CA ARG A 671 -28.12 18.40 -11.07
C ARG A 671 -27.82 17.11 -11.82
N ASN A 672 -28.73 16.58 -12.61
CA ASN A 672 -28.47 15.41 -13.45
C ASN A 672 -27.31 15.63 -14.45
N ILE A 673 -27.03 16.90 -14.79
CA ILE A 673 -25.93 17.28 -15.70
C ILE A 673 -24.68 17.68 -14.91
N SER A 674 -24.85 18.41 -13.80
CA SER A 674 -23.74 19.10 -13.11
C SER A 674 -23.15 18.32 -11.93
N SER A 675 -23.85 17.32 -11.38
CA SER A 675 -23.45 16.66 -10.11
C SER A 675 -22.09 15.97 -10.14
N GLY A 676 -21.59 15.57 -11.29
CA GLY A 676 -20.25 14.99 -11.44
C GLY A 676 -19.10 16.00 -11.36
N ASN A 677 -19.39 17.31 -11.45
CA ASN A 677 -18.35 18.34 -11.51
C ASN A 677 -18.66 19.58 -10.65
N LEU A 678 -19.87 19.70 -10.09
CA LEU A 678 -20.31 20.83 -9.30
C LEU A 678 -20.94 20.33 -8.00
N ASN A 679 -20.51 20.85 -6.86
CA ASN A 679 -21.04 20.46 -5.55
C ASN A 679 -22.50 20.92 -5.36
N SER A 680 -23.11 20.50 -4.22
CA SER A 680 -24.54 20.68 -3.96
C SER A 680 -24.98 22.15 -3.78
N ASP A 681 -24.06 23.06 -3.48
CA ASP A 681 -24.32 24.49 -3.28
C ASP A 681 -23.63 25.42 -4.32
N ALA A 682 -23.03 24.83 -5.33
CA ALA A 682 -22.33 25.50 -6.43
C ALA A 682 -21.11 26.36 -6.02
N SER A 683 -20.56 26.10 -4.82
CA SER A 683 -19.37 26.80 -4.31
C SER A 683 -18.05 26.15 -4.69
N GLN A 684 -18.09 24.94 -5.27
CA GLN A 684 -16.90 24.16 -5.62
C GLN A 684 -17.12 23.42 -6.95
N THR A 685 -16.10 23.37 -7.79
CA THR A 685 -16.07 22.55 -9.01
C THR A 685 -14.80 21.75 -9.15
N VAL A 686 -14.91 20.59 -9.80
CA VAL A 686 -13.80 19.66 -10.02
C VAL A 686 -13.49 19.55 -11.51
N ILE A 687 -12.19 19.64 -11.84
CA ILE A 687 -11.65 19.36 -13.17
C ILE A 687 -10.85 18.05 -13.07
N SER A 688 -11.31 17.01 -13.74
CA SER A 688 -10.58 15.75 -13.85
C SER A 688 -9.64 15.79 -15.06
N PHE A 689 -8.42 15.28 -14.87
CA PHE A 689 -7.41 15.15 -15.92
C PHE A 689 -6.52 13.94 -15.66
N GLN A 690 -5.74 13.57 -16.65
CA GLN A 690 -4.77 12.46 -16.52
C GLN A 690 -3.35 13.00 -16.66
N ALA A 691 -2.41 12.33 -15.99
CA ALA A 691 -0.99 12.60 -16.13
C ALA A 691 -0.23 11.34 -16.57
N ALA A 692 0.90 11.54 -17.23
CA ALA A 692 1.81 10.44 -17.58
C ALA A 692 2.26 9.71 -16.32
N THR A 693 2.44 8.39 -16.41
CA THR A 693 3.00 7.59 -15.30
C THR A 693 4.45 8.00 -15.04
N LEU A 694 4.72 8.51 -13.87
CA LEU A 694 6.02 9.02 -13.44
C LEU A 694 6.48 8.22 -12.22
N ASP A 695 7.80 8.17 -12.00
CA ASP A 695 8.31 7.74 -10.72
C ASP A 695 7.85 8.71 -9.61
N TRP A 696 7.90 8.26 -8.35
CA TRP A 696 7.38 9.03 -7.23
C TRP A 696 8.06 10.41 -7.04
N GLN A 697 9.35 10.55 -7.39
CA GLN A 697 10.07 11.83 -7.29
C GLN A 697 9.60 12.79 -8.39
N ALA A 698 9.52 12.30 -9.62
CA ALA A 698 9.00 13.09 -10.74
C ALA A 698 7.51 13.45 -10.55
N THR A 699 6.73 12.61 -9.87
CA THR A 699 5.34 12.89 -9.50
C THR A 699 5.27 13.99 -8.42
N ALA A 700 6.13 13.92 -7.39
CA ALA A 700 6.19 14.96 -6.36
C ALA A 700 6.66 16.32 -6.92
N ASP A 701 7.65 16.31 -7.82
CA ASP A 701 8.09 17.53 -8.52
C ASP A 701 6.96 18.09 -9.40
N PHE A 702 6.23 17.23 -10.12
CA PHE A 702 5.07 17.62 -10.93
C PHE A 702 3.96 18.24 -10.07
N GLU A 703 3.61 17.62 -8.93
CA GLU A 703 2.62 18.14 -7.99
C GLU A 703 3.04 19.53 -7.46
N SER A 704 4.31 19.67 -7.06
CA SER A 704 4.83 20.91 -6.52
C SER A 704 4.81 22.06 -7.54
N ASP A 705 5.28 21.77 -8.77
CA ASP A 705 5.34 22.77 -9.85
C ASP A 705 3.93 23.18 -10.28
N LEU A 706 3.04 22.21 -10.50
CA LEU A 706 1.67 22.47 -10.95
C LEU A 706 0.83 23.18 -9.88
N SER A 707 0.95 22.76 -8.61
CA SER A 707 0.25 23.43 -7.50
C SER A 707 0.68 24.88 -7.34
N ALA A 708 1.98 25.20 -7.54
CA ALA A 708 2.46 26.56 -7.49
C ALA A 708 1.87 27.40 -8.64
N ASN A 709 1.87 26.88 -9.87
CA ASN A 709 1.30 27.58 -11.03
C ASN A 709 -0.20 27.83 -10.85
N LEU A 710 -0.94 26.83 -10.36
CA LEU A 710 -2.39 26.95 -10.13
C LEU A 710 -2.71 27.93 -8.98
N ALA A 711 -1.90 27.98 -7.95
CA ALA A 711 -2.03 28.97 -6.88
C ALA A 711 -1.78 30.39 -7.40
N ASP A 712 -0.76 30.59 -8.25
CA ASP A 712 -0.48 31.89 -8.86
C ASP A 712 -1.65 32.33 -9.76
N ILE A 713 -2.25 31.40 -10.53
CA ILE A 713 -3.44 31.68 -11.37
C ILE A 713 -4.65 32.07 -10.50
N ALA A 714 -4.85 31.39 -9.35
CA ALA A 714 -5.91 31.73 -8.41
C ALA A 714 -5.68 33.12 -7.77
N ASP A 715 -4.46 33.45 -7.36
CA ASP A 715 -4.10 34.75 -6.77
C ASP A 715 -4.19 35.93 -7.77
N GLU A 716 -3.99 35.65 -9.07
CA GLU A 716 -4.15 36.68 -10.15
C GLU A 716 -5.61 36.89 -10.56
N SER A 717 -6.54 36.03 -10.13
CA SER A 717 -7.96 36.15 -10.45
C SER A 717 -8.65 37.26 -9.66
N ASP A 718 -9.71 37.88 -10.24
CA ASP A 718 -10.52 38.91 -9.59
C ASP A 718 -11.57 38.27 -8.65
N GLY A 719 -11.16 37.46 -7.65
CA GLY A 719 -12.06 36.83 -6.68
C GLY A 719 -11.35 36.04 -5.61
N ASP A 720 -12.07 35.66 -4.55
CA ASP A 720 -11.54 34.80 -3.48
C ASP A 720 -11.66 33.32 -3.91
N PHE A 721 -10.73 32.87 -4.74
CA PHE A 721 -10.67 31.51 -5.23
C PHE A 721 -9.50 30.73 -4.64
N ILE A 722 -9.69 29.44 -4.46
CA ILE A 722 -8.63 28.50 -4.08
C ILE A 722 -8.62 27.36 -5.11
N VAL A 723 -7.44 27.03 -5.62
CA VAL A 723 -7.25 25.88 -6.51
C VAL A 723 -6.31 24.90 -5.85
N GLN A 724 -6.76 23.65 -5.67
CA GLN A 724 -6.00 22.58 -5.02
C GLN A 724 -5.96 21.35 -5.92
N LEU A 725 -4.86 20.58 -5.79
CA LEU A 725 -4.68 19.33 -6.50
C LEU A 725 -4.90 18.13 -5.59
N SER A 726 -5.53 17.09 -6.12
CA SER A 726 -5.63 15.80 -5.48
C SER A 726 -5.64 14.66 -6.49
N GLY A 727 -5.45 13.44 -6.00
CA GLY A 727 -5.49 12.22 -6.81
C GLY A 727 -4.63 11.12 -6.21
N ARG A 728 -4.99 9.87 -6.50
CA ARG A 728 -4.33 8.69 -5.89
C ARG A 728 -2.84 8.62 -6.17
N SER A 729 -2.40 8.93 -7.39
CA SER A 729 -0.96 8.90 -7.75
C SER A 729 -0.14 9.96 -7.01
N LEU A 730 -0.70 11.15 -6.75
CA LEU A 730 -0.05 12.19 -5.94
C LEU A 730 0.09 11.73 -4.49
N ILE A 731 -0.97 11.16 -3.93
CA ILE A 731 -0.96 10.62 -2.56
C ILE A 731 0.05 9.48 -2.42
N LEU A 732 0.15 8.57 -3.39
CA LEU A 732 1.14 7.49 -3.38
C LEU A 732 2.57 8.00 -3.43
N ALA A 733 2.84 9.05 -4.20
CA ALA A 733 4.14 9.71 -4.19
C ALA A 733 4.46 10.30 -2.80
N GLN A 734 3.47 10.94 -2.14
CA GLN A 734 3.60 11.44 -0.77
C GLN A 734 3.81 10.29 0.23
N VAL A 735 3.06 9.18 0.13
CA VAL A 735 3.24 7.98 0.97
C VAL A 735 4.68 7.48 0.85
N THR A 736 5.21 7.42 -0.36
CA THR A 736 6.59 6.95 -0.61
C THR A 736 7.63 7.87 0.03
N ALA A 737 7.48 9.19 -0.12
CA ALA A 737 8.33 10.17 0.55
C ALA A 737 8.27 10.04 2.08
N ASP A 738 7.07 9.92 2.64
CA ASP A 738 6.83 9.76 4.07
C ASP A 738 7.42 8.46 4.64
N VAL A 739 7.43 7.38 3.87
CA VAL A 739 8.09 6.12 4.24
C VAL A 739 9.59 6.36 4.40
N ALA A 740 10.23 7.08 3.47
CA ALA A 740 11.66 7.43 3.56
C ALA A 740 11.97 8.23 4.82
N ASP A 741 11.23 9.30 5.06
CA ASP A 741 11.40 10.17 6.23
C ASP A 741 11.14 9.40 7.54
N SER A 742 10.12 8.56 7.57
CA SER A 742 9.80 7.72 8.72
C SER A 742 10.93 6.75 9.06
N ALA A 743 11.63 6.18 8.07
CA ALA A 743 12.80 5.32 8.30
C ALA A 743 13.93 6.07 9.02
N VAL A 744 14.24 7.29 8.56
CA VAL A 744 15.30 8.14 9.13
C VAL A 744 14.91 8.61 10.54
N ILE A 745 13.71 9.16 10.71
CA ILE A 745 13.23 9.69 11.99
C ILE A 745 13.11 8.59 13.04
N SER A 746 12.51 7.45 12.70
CA SER A 746 12.36 6.34 13.65
C SER A 746 13.71 5.75 14.06
N THR A 747 14.58 5.46 13.09
CA THR A 747 15.92 4.91 13.35
C THR A 747 16.78 5.88 14.17
N GLY A 748 16.76 7.17 13.82
CA GLY A 748 17.47 8.23 14.55
C GLY A 748 16.97 8.41 15.99
N THR A 749 15.66 8.41 16.18
CA THR A 749 15.03 8.50 17.51
C THR A 749 15.42 7.32 18.38
N VAL A 750 15.34 6.09 17.87
CA VAL A 750 15.72 4.88 18.59
C VAL A 750 17.21 4.90 18.92
N ALA A 751 18.06 5.29 17.97
CA ALA A 751 19.50 5.40 18.18
C ALA A 751 19.82 6.37 19.32
N ALA A 752 19.17 7.53 19.36
CA ALA A 752 19.34 8.53 20.42
C ALA A 752 18.85 8.01 21.79
N VAL A 753 17.67 7.40 21.85
CA VAL A 753 17.12 6.85 23.12
C VAL A 753 17.98 5.72 23.65
N ILE A 754 18.45 4.81 22.79
CA ILE A 754 19.35 3.73 23.17
C ILE A 754 20.67 4.28 23.70
N LEU A 755 21.24 5.30 23.05
CA LEU A 755 22.45 5.96 23.52
C LEU A 755 22.24 6.55 24.92
N LEU A 756 21.18 7.32 25.12
CA LEU A 756 20.86 7.93 26.42
C LEU A 756 20.67 6.85 27.51
N MET A 757 19.99 5.76 27.17
CA MET A 757 19.76 4.64 28.09
C MET A 757 21.08 3.94 28.45
N LEU A 758 21.93 3.61 27.46
CA LEU A 758 23.24 2.99 27.70
C LEU A 758 24.15 3.88 28.55
N VAL A 759 24.17 5.19 28.28
CA VAL A 759 24.87 6.19 29.09
C VAL A 759 24.33 6.21 30.52
N GLY A 760 22.99 6.23 30.68
CA GLY A 760 22.33 6.25 31.98
C GLY A 760 22.63 4.99 32.83
N ILE A 761 22.49 3.82 32.23
CA ILE A 761 22.79 2.53 32.92
C ILE A 761 24.25 2.47 33.35
N ASN A 762 25.17 2.82 32.44
CA ASN A 762 26.60 2.78 32.76
C ASN A 762 27.00 3.86 33.76
N THR A 763 26.39 5.05 33.73
CA THR A 763 26.63 6.09 34.74
C THR A 763 26.21 5.64 36.15
N VAL A 764 25.02 5.04 36.26
CA VAL A 764 24.55 4.49 37.55
C VAL A 764 25.48 3.36 38.06
N ARG A 765 25.95 2.49 37.18
CA ARG A 765 26.87 1.40 37.54
C ARG A 765 28.25 1.91 37.98
N GLN A 766 28.83 2.82 37.21
CA GLN A 766 30.17 3.34 37.44
C GLN A 766 30.23 4.45 38.51
N LYS A 767 29.07 5.01 38.88
CA LYS A 767 28.93 6.20 39.76
C LYS A 767 29.77 7.42 39.26
N ASP A 768 30.00 7.47 37.95
CA ASP A 768 30.81 8.47 37.28
C ASP A 768 30.20 8.74 35.90
N VAL A 769 29.81 10.00 35.65
CA VAL A 769 29.11 10.39 34.42
C VAL A 769 30.00 10.26 33.19
N ILE A 770 31.27 10.69 33.29
CA ILE A 770 32.18 10.68 32.13
C ILE A 770 32.54 9.26 31.73
N ARG A 771 32.82 8.39 32.67
CA ARG A 771 33.12 6.97 32.44
C ARG A 771 31.87 6.22 31.95
N GLY A 772 30.71 6.53 32.52
CA GLY A 772 29.41 5.99 32.08
C GLY A 772 29.09 6.38 30.65
N ALA A 773 29.27 7.65 30.28
CA ALA A 773 29.09 8.15 28.93
C ALA A 773 30.03 7.48 27.94
N ALA A 774 31.32 7.38 28.24
CA ALA A 774 32.31 6.72 27.38
C ALA A 774 31.97 5.25 27.11
N ARG A 775 31.56 4.49 28.15
CA ARG A 775 31.13 3.09 27.99
C ARG A 775 29.83 2.95 27.20
N GLY A 776 28.84 3.79 27.51
CA GLY A 776 27.59 3.82 26.77
C GLY A 776 27.82 4.07 25.29
N PHE A 777 28.64 5.05 24.96
CA PHE A 777 28.99 5.39 23.59
C PHE A 777 29.72 4.25 22.85
N VAL A 778 30.72 3.64 23.50
CA VAL A 778 31.46 2.51 22.92
C VAL A 778 30.56 1.28 22.73
N THR A 779 29.56 1.05 23.58
CA THR A 779 28.59 -0.02 23.40
C THR A 779 27.61 0.29 22.25
N TRP A 780 27.31 1.56 22.00
CA TRP A 780 26.40 2.03 20.96
C TRP A 780 26.99 1.97 19.55
N ILE A 781 28.30 2.22 19.36
CA ILE A 781 28.95 2.22 18.04
C ILE A 781 28.72 0.93 17.23
N PRO A 782 28.95 -0.29 17.79
CA PRO A 782 28.72 -1.53 17.06
C PRO A 782 27.28 -1.72 16.58
N LEU A 783 26.29 -1.13 17.26
CA LEU A 783 24.89 -1.16 16.86
C LEU A 783 24.64 -0.29 15.62
N MET A 784 25.22 0.91 15.60
CA MET A 784 25.15 1.81 14.41
C MET A 784 25.84 1.21 13.20
N VAL A 785 26.95 0.50 13.39
CA VAL A 785 27.64 -0.24 12.33
C VAL A 785 26.71 -1.27 11.72
N VAL A 786 25.93 -1.99 12.53
CA VAL A 786 24.96 -2.99 12.03
C VAL A 786 23.87 -2.34 11.20
N VAL A 787 23.33 -1.19 11.61
CA VAL A 787 22.32 -0.45 10.83
C VAL A 787 22.87 -0.08 9.45
N VAL A 788 24.09 0.47 9.39
CA VAL A 788 24.74 0.79 8.10
C VAL A 788 24.94 -0.47 7.25
N TRP A 789 25.30 -1.60 7.86
CA TRP A 789 25.50 -2.85 7.13
C TRP A 789 24.17 -3.41 6.60
N VAL A 790 23.09 -3.36 7.37
CA VAL A 790 21.77 -3.84 6.93
C VAL A 790 21.27 -3.04 5.76
N TYR A 791 21.21 -1.71 5.91
CA TYR A 791 20.77 -0.84 4.80
C TYR A 791 21.74 -0.87 3.61
N GLY A 792 23.05 -1.04 3.87
CA GLY A 792 24.03 -1.21 2.81
C GLY A 792 23.85 -2.50 2.01
N ILE A 793 23.50 -3.62 2.67
CA ILE A 793 23.18 -4.88 1.99
C ILE A 793 21.89 -4.69 1.17
N MET A 794 20.84 -4.05 1.73
CA MET A 794 19.61 -3.77 1.00
C MET A 794 19.90 -3.01 -0.30
N GLY A 795 20.64 -1.90 -0.26
CA GLY A 795 20.96 -1.13 -1.46
C GLY A 795 21.84 -1.88 -2.46
N LEU A 796 22.84 -2.69 -1.99
CA LEU A 796 23.67 -3.50 -2.89
C LEU A 796 22.91 -4.68 -3.55
N THR A 797 21.83 -5.13 -2.94
CA THR A 797 21.02 -6.24 -3.46
C THR A 797 19.76 -5.78 -4.20
N GLY A 798 19.52 -4.47 -4.31
CA GLY A 798 18.33 -3.91 -4.94
C GLY A 798 17.06 -4.02 -4.08
N TYR A 799 17.19 -4.30 -2.77
CA TYR A 799 16.04 -4.34 -1.87
C TYR A 799 15.63 -2.92 -1.50
N GLN A 800 14.38 -2.59 -1.75
CA GLN A 800 13.82 -1.27 -1.50
C GLN A 800 13.28 -1.12 -0.07
N LEU A 801 13.22 0.13 0.40
CA LEU A 801 12.42 0.49 1.58
C LEU A 801 10.95 0.56 1.19
N ASN A 802 10.13 -0.29 1.81
CA ASN A 802 8.68 -0.35 1.63
C ASN A 802 7.96 -0.21 2.97
N SER A 803 6.64 -0.35 2.98
CA SER A 803 5.77 -0.25 4.16
C SER A 803 6.18 -1.16 5.33
N GLN A 804 6.85 -2.29 5.07
CA GLN A 804 7.32 -3.24 6.08
C GLN A 804 8.79 -2.98 6.45
N THR A 805 9.66 -2.85 5.43
CA THR A 805 11.10 -2.75 5.63
C THR A 805 11.54 -1.40 6.23
N VAL A 806 10.69 -0.36 6.17
CA VAL A 806 10.89 0.93 6.87
C VAL A 806 11.18 0.76 8.36
N THR A 807 10.66 -0.29 8.98
CA THR A 807 10.81 -0.56 10.41
C THR A 807 12.15 -1.18 10.78
N ILE A 808 12.91 -1.69 9.82
CA ILE A 808 14.09 -2.54 10.04
C ILE A 808 15.20 -1.84 10.82
N GLY A 809 15.47 -0.56 10.55
CA GLY A 809 16.51 0.19 11.25
C GLY A 809 16.25 0.29 12.75
N ALA A 810 15.05 0.70 13.13
CA ALA A 810 14.61 0.80 14.52
C ALA A 810 14.61 -0.56 15.23
N LEU A 811 14.12 -1.60 14.55
CA LEU A 811 14.10 -2.97 15.07
C LEU A 811 15.49 -3.57 15.26
N THR A 812 16.40 -3.35 14.30
CA THR A 812 17.79 -3.80 14.36
C THR A 812 18.49 -3.22 15.58
N LEU A 813 18.25 -1.95 15.89
CA LEU A 813 18.79 -1.28 17.08
C LEU A 813 18.19 -1.84 18.36
N GLY A 814 16.86 -2.02 18.42
CA GLY A 814 16.14 -2.54 19.58
C GLY A 814 16.64 -3.91 19.98
N LEU A 815 16.61 -4.87 19.04
CA LEU A 815 17.08 -6.24 19.31
C LEU A 815 18.61 -6.36 19.46
N GLY A 816 19.36 -5.52 18.74
CA GLY A 816 20.82 -5.53 18.81
C GLY A 816 21.36 -5.09 20.16
N VAL A 817 20.69 -4.16 20.84
CA VAL A 817 21.13 -3.64 22.13
C VAL A 817 21.10 -4.72 23.22
N ASP A 818 20.19 -5.66 23.14
CA ASP A 818 20.12 -6.78 24.09
C ASP A 818 21.39 -7.61 24.07
N TYR A 819 21.89 -7.95 22.89
CA TYR A 819 23.13 -8.68 22.76
C TYR A 819 24.32 -7.89 23.33
N ALA A 820 24.38 -6.60 23.06
CA ALA A 820 25.45 -5.73 23.55
C ALA A 820 25.43 -5.60 25.09
N VAL A 821 24.25 -5.37 25.69
CA VAL A 821 24.10 -5.22 27.14
C VAL A 821 24.41 -6.53 27.87
N HIS A 822 23.90 -7.66 27.38
CA HIS A 822 24.16 -8.96 27.99
C HIS A 822 25.65 -9.33 27.94
N LEU A 823 26.34 -9.08 26.83
CA LEU A 823 27.74 -9.40 26.69
C LEU A 823 28.64 -8.49 27.54
N THR A 824 28.38 -7.15 27.51
CA THR A 824 29.17 -6.19 28.34
C THR A 824 29.00 -6.48 29.84
N THR A 825 27.77 -6.77 30.30
CA THR A 825 27.51 -7.14 31.69
C THR A 825 28.31 -8.39 32.07
N ARG A 826 28.31 -9.41 31.20
CA ARG A 826 29.04 -10.65 31.48
C ARG A 826 30.56 -10.46 31.49
N LEU A 827 31.08 -9.65 30.58
CA LEU A 827 32.49 -9.27 30.57
C LEU A 827 32.91 -8.58 31.87
N GLU A 828 32.10 -7.65 32.37
CA GLU A 828 32.36 -6.95 33.64
C GLU A 828 32.33 -7.94 34.85
N GLU A 829 31.38 -8.88 34.90
CA GLU A 829 31.29 -9.94 35.91
C GLU A 829 32.54 -10.84 35.91
N GLU A 830 33.04 -11.27 34.74
CA GLU A 830 34.27 -12.10 34.67
C GLU A 830 35.52 -11.36 35.14
N VAL A 831 35.60 -10.02 34.88
CA VAL A 831 36.68 -9.18 35.45
C VAL A 831 36.58 -9.10 36.95
N GLU A 832 35.40 -8.91 37.55
CA GLU A 832 35.19 -8.88 38.98
C GLU A 832 35.59 -10.20 39.65
N HIS A 833 35.22 -11.36 39.03
CA HIS A 833 35.55 -12.67 39.57
C HIS A 833 37.03 -13.08 39.46
N ALA A 834 37.74 -12.59 38.45
CA ALA A 834 39.13 -12.93 38.19
C ALA A 834 39.93 -11.72 37.66
N PRO A 835 40.15 -10.68 38.45
CA PRO A 835 40.76 -9.42 37.98
C PRO A 835 42.24 -9.59 37.53
N SER A 836 42.93 -10.61 37.99
CA SER A 836 44.31 -10.94 37.61
C SER A 836 44.42 -11.78 36.31
N ALA A 837 43.30 -12.21 35.72
CA ALA A 837 43.32 -13.03 34.51
C ALA A 837 43.58 -12.18 33.25
N ASP A 838 43.99 -12.84 32.17
CA ASP A 838 44.18 -12.20 30.86
C ASP A 838 42.83 -11.83 30.24
N PRO A 839 42.71 -10.70 29.53
CA PRO A 839 41.47 -10.32 28.78
C PRO A 839 40.92 -11.41 27.91
N VAL A 840 41.76 -12.25 27.31
CA VAL A 840 41.34 -13.43 26.53
C VAL A 840 40.50 -14.38 27.36
N VAL A 841 40.88 -14.60 28.65
CA VAL A 841 40.13 -15.49 29.53
C VAL A 841 38.74 -14.96 29.84
N TRP A 842 38.60 -13.63 30.13
CA TRP A 842 37.30 -12.99 30.35
C TRP A 842 36.42 -13.09 29.11
N SER A 843 36.98 -12.75 27.94
CA SER A 843 36.23 -12.79 26.68
C SER A 843 35.83 -14.22 26.30
N THR A 844 36.75 -15.19 26.37
CA THR A 844 36.47 -16.59 26.05
C THR A 844 35.38 -17.18 26.94
N LYS A 845 35.39 -16.91 28.23
CA LYS A 845 34.36 -17.39 29.18
C LYS A 845 33.02 -16.71 28.91
N SER A 846 33.01 -15.41 28.66
CA SER A 846 31.80 -14.67 28.34
C SER A 846 31.14 -15.16 27.03
N VAL A 847 31.94 -15.41 25.99
CA VAL A 847 31.46 -15.99 24.71
C VAL A 847 30.99 -17.43 24.89
N ALA A 848 31.70 -18.24 25.67
CA ALA A 848 31.33 -19.65 25.92
C ALA A 848 30.04 -19.81 26.73
N THR A 849 29.65 -18.83 27.56
CA THR A 849 28.44 -18.85 28.39
C THR A 849 27.32 -17.98 27.76
N THR A 850 27.44 -16.67 27.86
CA THR A 850 26.44 -15.70 27.39
C THR A 850 26.34 -15.68 25.86
N GLY A 851 27.48 -15.79 25.15
CA GLY A 851 27.45 -15.86 23.68
C GLY A 851 26.71 -17.09 23.15
N ARG A 852 26.78 -18.25 23.86
CA ARG A 852 26.00 -19.44 23.51
C ARG A 852 24.47 -19.22 23.70
N ALA A 853 24.10 -18.50 24.76
CA ALA A 853 22.71 -18.13 25.01
C ALA A 853 22.20 -17.17 23.94
N MET A 854 22.99 -16.13 23.63
CA MET A 854 22.71 -15.15 22.56
C MET A 854 22.54 -15.82 21.16
N PHE A 855 23.44 -16.80 20.85
CA PHE A 855 23.28 -17.58 19.62
C PHE A 855 21.98 -18.38 19.61
N GLY A 856 21.55 -18.88 20.75
CA GLY A 856 20.26 -19.57 20.89
C GLY A 856 19.09 -18.67 20.65
N ALA A 857 19.12 -17.45 21.22
CA ALA A 857 18.15 -16.42 21.05
C ALA A 857 18.07 -15.96 19.56
N ALA A 858 19.23 -15.62 18.98
CA ALA A 858 19.30 -15.25 17.57
C ALA A 858 18.75 -16.33 16.62
N LEU A 859 18.99 -17.62 16.93
CA LEU A 859 18.48 -18.73 16.13
C LEU A 859 16.94 -18.86 16.23
N THR A 860 16.36 -18.65 17.42
CA THR A 860 14.90 -18.67 17.59
C THR A 860 14.26 -17.50 16.85
N THR A 861 14.78 -16.30 17.00
CA THR A 861 14.23 -15.10 16.38
C THR A 861 14.42 -15.13 14.86
N ALA A 862 15.62 -15.41 14.35
CA ALA A 862 15.88 -15.57 12.92
C ALA A 862 15.05 -16.72 12.30
N GLY A 863 14.91 -17.86 13.03
CA GLY A 863 14.07 -18.96 12.59
C GLY A 863 12.58 -18.58 12.48
N GLY A 864 12.06 -17.80 13.43
CA GLY A 864 10.70 -17.29 13.38
C GLY A 864 10.45 -16.40 12.15
N PHE A 865 11.36 -15.43 11.93
CA PHE A 865 11.27 -14.52 10.78
C PHE A 865 11.52 -15.19 9.42
N SER A 866 12.34 -16.26 9.38
CA SER A 866 12.58 -17.00 8.13
C SER A 866 11.31 -17.64 7.55
N VAL A 867 10.26 -17.80 8.35
CA VAL A 867 8.96 -18.31 7.90
C VAL A 867 8.27 -17.32 6.95
N LEU A 868 8.54 -16.02 7.09
CA LEU A 868 8.00 -15.01 6.18
C LEU A 868 8.50 -15.14 4.74
N ASN A 869 9.62 -15.86 4.51
CA ASN A 869 10.05 -16.18 3.13
C ASN A 869 9.07 -17.05 2.34
N PHE A 870 8.11 -17.66 3.00
CA PHE A 870 7.07 -18.47 2.38
C PHE A 870 5.76 -17.71 2.20
N SER A 871 5.74 -16.40 2.47
CA SER A 871 4.59 -15.54 2.16
C SER A 871 4.48 -15.34 0.65
N SER A 872 3.29 -15.19 0.14
CA SER A 872 3.02 -14.74 -1.22
C SER A 872 3.25 -13.23 -1.39
N LEU A 873 3.19 -12.46 -0.29
CA LEU A 873 3.40 -11.02 -0.31
C LEU A 873 4.90 -10.65 -0.30
N VAL A 874 5.36 -9.99 -1.36
CA VAL A 874 6.75 -9.54 -1.52
C VAL A 874 7.25 -8.70 -0.32
N PRO A 875 6.52 -7.71 0.22
CA PRO A 875 6.97 -6.93 1.35
C PRO A 875 7.22 -7.77 2.61
N LEU A 876 6.42 -8.81 2.86
CA LEU A 876 6.60 -9.71 3.99
C LEU A 876 7.82 -10.63 3.79
N GLN A 877 8.05 -11.10 2.57
CA GLN A 877 9.26 -11.88 2.23
C GLN A 877 10.51 -11.06 2.49
N LEU A 878 10.58 -9.85 1.90
CA LEU A 878 11.72 -8.93 2.04
C LEU A 878 11.96 -8.57 3.52
N PHE A 879 10.90 -8.25 4.26
CA PHE A 879 10.98 -8.00 5.69
C PHE A 879 11.60 -9.17 6.45
N GLY A 880 11.13 -10.40 6.19
CA GLY A 880 11.66 -11.61 6.79
C GLY A 880 13.15 -11.83 6.48
N GLN A 881 13.55 -11.65 5.22
CA GLN A 881 14.95 -11.85 4.76
C GLN A 881 15.89 -10.83 5.39
N VAL A 882 15.57 -9.55 5.27
CA VAL A 882 16.42 -8.48 5.80
C VAL A 882 16.53 -8.56 7.32
N PHE A 883 15.42 -8.93 7.98
CA PHE A 883 15.42 -9.06 9.43
C PHE A 883 16.28 -10.23 9.92
N VAL A 884 16.28 -11.36 9.24
CA VAL A 884 17.20 -12.49 9.51
C VAL A 884 18.65 -12.04 9.36
N VAL A 885 18.98 -11.31 8.31
CA VAL A 885 20.32 -10.72 8.10
C VAL A 885 20.67 -9.76 9.23
N ALA A 886 19.76 -8.89 9.64
CA ALA A 886 19.97 -7.93 10.73
C ALA A 886 20.30 -8.63 12.06
N ILE A 887 19.54 -9.68 12.42
CA ILE A 887 19.81 -10.47 13.63
C ILE A 887 21.19 -11.12 13.60
N ILE A 888 21.58 -11.71 12.47
CA ILE A 888 22.88 -12.34 12.30
C ILE A 888 24.00 -11.30 12.43
N LEU A 889 23.86 -10.15 11.77
CA LEU A 889 24.84 -9.08 11.85
C LEU A 889 24.94 -8.47 13.26
N ALA A 890 23.82 -8.31 13.97
CA ALA A 890 23.79 -7.83 15.34
C ALA A 890 24.53 -8.81 16.30
N LEU A 891 24.30 -10.12 16.13
CA LEU A 891 25.02 -11.14 16.88
C LEU A 891 26.53 -11.12 16.56
N VAL A 892 26.90 -11.05 15.27
CA VAL A 892 28.30 -10.99 14.83
C VAL A 892 28.97 -9.74 15.39
N SER A 893 28.35 -8.56 15.23
CA SER A 893 28.91 -7.31 15.75
C SER A 893 29.12 -7.35 17.27
N SER A 894 28.14 -7.88 18.02
CA SER A 894 28.23 -8.02 19.45
C SER A 894 29.30 -9.01 19.90
N LEU A 895 29.51 -10.13 19.21
CA LEU A 895 30.52 -11.14 19.60
C LEU A 895 31.95 -10.79 19.14
N PHE A 896 32.12 -10.10 18.02
CA PHE A 896 33.45 -9.86 17.44
C PHE A 896 33.94 -8.43 17.65
N VAL A 897 33.06 -7.42 17.38
CA VAL A 897 33.47 -6.01 17.41
C VAL A 897 33.45 -5.45 18.84
N LEU A 898 32.33 -5.67 19.55
CA LEU A 898 32.12 -5.09 20.88
C LEU A 898 33.20 -5.47 21.89
N PRO A 899 33.63 -6.75 22.10
CA PRO A 899 34.69 -7.10 23.06
C PRO A 899 36.01 -6.42 22.74
N ALA A 900 36.35 -6.29 21.45
CA ALA A 900 37.58 -5.62 21.04
C ALA A 900 37.58 -4.13 21.41
N MET A 901 36.46 -3.44 21.24
CA MET A 901 36.29 -2.04 21.60
C MET A 901 36.18 -1.81 23.10
N TYR A 902 35.57 -2.76 23.84
CA TYR A 902 35.30 -2.61 25.27
C TYR A 902 36.50 -3.01 26.18
N THR A 903 37.48 -3.73 25.64
CA THR A 903 38.68 -4.23 26.39
C THR A 903 39.44 -3.15 27.19
N PRO A 904 39.66 -1.90 26.70
CA PRO A 904 40.34 -0.88 27.48
C PRO A 904 39.69 -0.58 28.83
N PHE A 905 38.32 -0.61 28.86
CA PHE A 905 37.55 -0.40 30.10
C PHE A 905 37.68 -1.56 31.05
N LEU A 906 37.68 -2.79 30.54
CA LEU A 906 37.88 -4.01 31.34
C LEU A 906 39.25 -4.04 32.05
N LYS A 907 40.32 -3.61 31.35
CA LYS A 907 41.67 -3.46 31.92
C LYS A 907 41.70 -2.45 33.04
N GLN A 908 41.02 -1.30 32.89
CA GLN A 908 40.91 -0.29 33.95
C GLN A 908 40.17 -0.81 35.18
N ASP A 909 39.07 -1.57 34.98
CA ASP A 909 38.34 -2.18 36.10
C ASP A 909 39.18 -3.24 36.83
N ALA A 910 39.90 -4.08 36.10
CA ALA A 910 40.77 -5.08 36.66
C ALA A 910 41.84 -4.44 37.59
N GLN A 911 42.49 -3.33 37.12
CA GLN A 911 43.45 -2.57 37.93
C GLN A 911 42.80 -2.01 39.19
N LYS A 912 41.56 -1.49 39.10
CA LYS A 912 40.83 -0.96 40.25
C LYS A 912 40.49 -2.04 41.28
N TYR A 913 40.04 -3.24 40.83
CA TYR A 913 39.74 -4.37 41.74
C TYR A 913 41.01 -4.88 42.42
N LEU A 914 42.14 -4.98 41.70
CA LEU A 914 43.41 -5.38 42.28
C LEU A 914 43.93 -4.39 43.35
N ALA A 915 43.83 -3.08 43.07
CA ALA A 915 44.25 -2.04 44.03
C ALA A 915 43.35 -2.06 45.30
N ASN A 916 42.05 -2.33 45.18
CA ASN A 916 41.17 -2.47 46.37
C ASN A 916 41.46 -3.70 47.18
N THR A 917 41.86 -4.83 46.56
CA THR A 917 42.22 -6.09 47.25
C THR A 917 43.58 -5.97 47.98
N GLU A 918 44.50 -5.13 47.47
CA GLU A 918 45.78 -4.85 48.15
C GLU A 918 45.63 -3.86 49.35
N SER A 919 44.49 -3.14 49.40
CA SER A 919 44.21 -2.17 50.46
C SER A 919 43.37 -2.72 51.63
N GLU A 920 42.70 -3.89 51.43
CA GLU A 920 42.06 -4.70 52.48
C GLU A 920 43.00 -5.75 53.02
#